data_ed9fb347a1b4f3867a69d5e06e397d0d
#
_entry.id   ed9fb347a1b4f3867a69d5e06e397d0d
#
_cell.length_a   1.000
_cell.length_b   1.000
_cell.length_c   1.000
_cell.angle_alpha   90.00
_cell.angle_beta   90.00
_cell.angle_gamma   90.00
#
_symmetry.space_group_name_H-M   'P 1'
#
loop_
_entity.id
_entity.type
_entity.pdbx_description
1 polymer ?
#
loop_
_entity_poly.entity_id
_entity_poly.type
_entity_poly.pdbx_seq_one_letter_code
_entity_poly.pdbx_strand_id
1 'polypeptide(L)'
;MPELTRRDLLIAGAAGSLALSVRTLLPRAAPASAAPANLPAYRGVPDLYREAWRWDRVVRGTHVRANCFSACAFDLYVKDGVVWREEQADVYARNVEGLPDFAPRGCQKGVCYSDQMLGSDRITHPLERVGPRGSGRWRRISWDRALTRLADSILDATQDGGAETVVFDNGTSNVDSGPSSMGEMRLFSLLGATLLDGFGGTGDLAMGAVQTWGTSFVDGSADDWMRADTLIFWYSNPATTRIPDAHFATEAPYRGTTVITVAPAYTPSAVHASLWVNPRQGSDAALALGLARSILERGAIDEAYVREQSDLPFLVCDDSGRFLRQSDLETNGRDDIFYVYDLGSEKVMEAPGTPGRWSDSIELGEIEPALAGRYAVNTTRGVVNARPVMERLRERLAAFTPEYVEEVTGVGKGLQDRLAEQLASSRRTLFYPSWGSNKSYHADLLHRSLILLSVLRGQHGRTGSGVRFAAWLLLEGAGELVPGVQPSLLQRLLLRFYTPPPRMMENAIAAVSRDVLTWTPSHLFLHAHGGLDRIQDADARDPASPAPARQYLREALERRWIRVRPAADRPPRVLVTSGCNPLRRWPSPQRVEKVLWPKLHMIAAIDFRLSSTGMKADLLLPAAGYYEKRGIKYAMALAPYVVVGDRAVAPLGEAKGEWEIMARLARRIQDRARERGLEGELAEFYDRFSEEGRYGPDDDEAILDQILRRSSATGGMGWTEALRAGAIPVRSIGPWGTTNGIGSEVEPGGTLSPSRIHVEGKHAWPTLTGRQQFYLDHAWFVEADEALPRWKPLPSPGGNHPIRLTGGHTRWSIHAIWRSHPDLLRLQRGGPAIWMAVEDARARGIRDGNRVRIWNDHGSSRVVAKVSATVSPGSALIDHAWEPYQFPGWRSDMELVSSPYKPLHFVGDYGHLRYRVFLAGPIHVPRGIPIEIELDHEQAAARSSSL
;
A
#
# COMPACT_ATOMS: atom_id res chain seq x y z
N MET A 1 17.82 11.20 -60.30
CA MET A 1 17.41 10.27 -59.21
C MET A 1 16.40 9.33 -59.82
N PRO A 2 16.58 8.00 -59.83
CA PRO A 2 15.60 7.11 -60.37
C PRO A 2 14.33 7.16 -59.50
N GLU A 3 13.19 7.31 -60.12
CA GLU A 3 11.89 7.27 -59.48
C GLU A 3 11.63 5.89 -58.87
N LEU A 4 11.53 5.86 -57.57
CA LEU A 4 11.13 4.66 -56.81
C LEU A 4 9.66 4.33 -57.14
N THR A 5 9.42 3.15 -57.69
CA THR A 5 8.07 2.70 -57.97
C THR A 5 7.31 2.31 -56.72
N ARG A 6 5.96 2.34 -56.78
CA ARG A 6 5.09 1.90 -55.69
C ARG A 6 5.40 0.47 -55.22
N ARG A 7 5.95 -0.35 -56.08
CA ARG A 7 6.40 -1.73 -55.80
C ARG A 7 7.69 -1.74 -54.97
N ASP A 8 8.62 -0.83 -55.22
CA ASP A 8 9.87 -0.71 -54.49
C ASP A 8 9.62 -0.19 -53.07
N LEU A 9 8.63 0.70 -52.88
CA LEU A 9 8.17 1.18 -51.60
C LEU A 9 7.49 0.09 -50.79
N LEU A 10 6.68 -0.77 -51.45
CA LEU A 10 6.01 -1.91 -50.78
C LEU A 10 7.03 -3.00 -50.41
N ILE A 11 8.04 -3.25 -51.23
CA ILE A 11 9.12 -4.21 -50.92
C ILE A 11 10.00 -3.67 -49.80
N ALA A 12 10.34 -2.38 -49.82
CA ALA A 12 11.09 -1.76 -48.71
C ALA A 12 10.29 -1.69 -47.41
N GLY A 13 8.96 -1.44 -47.48
CA GLY A 13 8.04 -1.48 -46.36
C GLY A 13 7.89 -2.87 -45.78
N ALA A 14 7.74 -3.89 -46.63
CA ALA A 14 7.65 -5.30 -46.20
C ALA A 14 8.98 -5.80 -45.60
N ALA A 15 10.11 -5.45 -46.22
CA ALA A 15 11.43 -5.75 -45.70
C ALA A 15 11.73 -5.03 -44.38
N GLY A 16 11.30 -3.77 -44.25
CA GLY A 16 11.39 -2.98 -43.02
C GLY A 16 10.51 -3.54 -41.91
N SER A 17 9.27 -3.96 -42.23
CA SER A 17 8.35 -4.60 -41.26
C SER A 17 8.86 -5.99 -40.83
N LEU A 18 9.43 -6.75 -41.80
CA LEU A 18 10.04 -8.06 -41.46
C LEU A 18 11.30 -7.88 -40.62
N ALA A 19 12.13 -6.89 -40.93
CA ALA A 19 13.31 -6.58 -40.12
C ALA A 19 12.97 -6.05 -38.74
N LEU A 20 11.87 -5.30 -38.59
CA LEU A 20 11.35 -4.88 -37.28
C LEU A 20 10.78 -6.08 -36.50
N SER A 21 10.01 -6.95 -37.16
CA SER A 21 9.44 -8.15 -36.54
C SER A 21 10.52 -9.16 -36.14
N VAL A 22 11.56 -9.32 -36.96
CA VAL A 22 12.71 -10.18 -36.63
C VAL A 22 13.55 -9.56 -35.50
N ARG A 23 13.69 -8.23 -35.44
CA ARG A 23 14.40 -7.56 -34.33
C ARG A 23 13.63 -7.63 -33.00
N THR A 24 12.32 -7.72 -33.03
CA THR A 24 11.52 -7.91 -31.82
C THR A 24 11.42 -9.38 -31.38
N LEU A 25 11.64 -10.32 -32.29
CA LEU A 25 11.60 -11.76 -32.02
C LEU A 25 12.98 -12.36 -31.72
N LEU A 26 14.06 -11.71 -32.12
CA LEU A 26 15.40 -12.14 -31.73
C LEU A 26 15.78 -11.50 -30.41
N PRO A 27 16.19 -12.27 -29.39
CA PRO A 27 16.77 -11.67 -28.21
C PRO A 27 17.94 -10.78 -28.65
N ARG A 28 17.91 -9.51 -28.24
CA ARG A 28 19.07 -8.63 -28.41
C ARG A 28 20.28 -9.37 -27.85
N ALA A 29 21.31 -9.54 -28.66
CA ALA A 29 22.55 -10.11 -28.20
C ALA A 29 22.97 -9.36 -26.92
N ALA A 30 22.84 -10.02 -25.78
CA ALA A 30 23.48 -9.57 -24.56
C ALA A 30 25.00 -9.53 -24.83
N PRO A 31 25.73 -8.61 -24.21
CA PRO A 31 27.20 -8.65 -24.30
C PRO A 31 27.65 -10.08 -23.98
N ALA A 32 28.56 -10.60 -24.78
CA ALA A 32 28.91 -12.02 -24.95
C ALA A 32 29.30 -12.83 -23.67
N SER A 33 29.13 -12.24 -22.48
CA SER A 33 29.44 -12.87 -21.19
C SER A 33 28.24 -13.35 -20.39
N ALA A 34 26.98 -13.15 -20.87
CA ALA A 34 25.79 -13.43 -20.08
C ALA A 34 24.68 -14.20 -20.85
N ALA A 35 24.89 -14.60 -22.08
CA ALA A 35 23.90 -15.42 -22.78
C ALA A 35 23.85 -16.84 -22.20
N PRO A 36 22.66 -17.41 -21.92
CA PRO A 36 22.52 -18.82 -21.61
C PRO A 36 23.18 -19.64 -22.74
N ALA A 37 23.92 -20.69 -22.39
CA ALA A 37 24.70 -21.49 -23.33
C ALA A 37 23.87 -22.18 -24.43
N ASN A 38 22.54 -22.12 -24.38
CA ASN A 38 21.62 -22.90 -25.19
C ASN A 38 20.46 -22.08 -25.80
N LEU A 39 20.73 -20.86 -26.27
CA LEU A 39 19.73 -20.16 -27.09
C LEU A 39 19.57 -20.90 -28.45
N PRO A 40 18.32 -21.13 -28.91
CA PRO A 40 18.11 -21.82 -30.21
C PRO A 40 18.80 -21.05 -31.32
N ALA A 41 19.61 -21.76 -32.11
CA ALA A 41 20.28 -21.22 -33.29
C ALA A 41 19.29 -21.17 -34.47
N TYR A 42 18.65 -20.00 -34.69
CA TYR A 42 17.84 -19.82 -35.88
C TYR A 42 18.75 -19.59 -37.09
N ARG A 43 18.61 -20.42 -38.11
CA ARG A 43 19.37 -20.33 -39.35
C ARG A 43 18.68 -19.53 -40.45
N GLY A 44 17.38 -19.26 -40.27
CA GLY A 44 16.57 -18.48 -41.20
C GLY A 44 15.12 -18.33 -40.78
N VAL A 45 14.36 -17.47 -41.49
CA VAL A 45 12.95 -17.21 -41.22
C VAL A 45 12.09 -18.45 -41.10
N PRO A 46 12.26 -19.52 -41.91
CA PRO A 46 11.47 -20.74 -41.75
C PRO A 46 11.64 -21.42 -40.37
N ASP A 47 12.80 -21.26 -39.73
CA ASP A 47 13.04 -21.84 -38.41
C ASP A 47 12.25 -21.13 -37.32
N LEU A 48 12.00 -19.84 -37.46
CA LEU A 48 11.11 -19.11 -36.58
C LEU A 48 9.72 -19.72 -36.54
N TYR A 49 9.18 -20.12 -37.71
CA TYR A 49 7.88 -20.76 -37.80
C TYR A 49 7.89 -22.23 -37.37
N ARG A 50 8.92 -22.96 -37.66
CA ARG A 50 9.03 -24.38 -37.32
C ARG A 50 9.32 -24.63 -35.86
N GLU A 51 10.14 -23.77 -35.25
CA GLU A 51 10.65 -23.94 -33.89
C GLU A 51 9.87 -23.10 -32.86
N ALA A 52 9.22 -21.98 -33.25
CA ALA A 52 8.50 -21.07 -32.36
C ALA A 52 7.33 -21.75 -31.61
N TRP A 53 6.76 -22.81 -32.16
CA TRP A 53 5.63 -23.56 -31.62
C TRP A 53 6.01 -24.92 -31.01
N ARG A 54 7.30 -25.22 -30.88
CA ARG A 54 7.81 -26.41 -30.21
C ARG A 54 8.35 -26.06 -28.86
N TRP A 55 7.64 -26.48 -27.82
CA TRP A 55 7.99 -26.21 -26.44
C TRP A 55 8.49 -27.47 -25.76
N ASP A 56 9.50 -27.35 -24.89
CA ASP A 56 9.96 -28.47 -24.07
C ASP A 56 8.92 -28.78 -23.00
N ARG A 57 8.32 -27.70 -22.47
CA ARG A 57 7.26 -27.77 -21.47
C ARG A 57 6.49 -26.45 -21.37
N VAL A 58 5.28 -26.52 -20.80
CA VAL A 58 4.49 -25.38 -20.38
C VAL A 58 4.32 -25.48 -18.87
N VAL A 59 4.64 -24.41 -18.15
CA VAL A 59 4.65 -24.38 -16.69
C VAL A 59 3.75 -23.27 -16.20
N ARG A 60 2.98 -23.52 -15.14
CA ARG A 60 2.19 -22.49 -14.48
C ARG A 60 3.11 -21.53 -13.73
N GLY A 61 2.98 -20.23 -14.00
CA GLY A 61 3.77 -19.18 -13.37
C GLY A 61 2.95 -18.03 -12.83
N THR A 62 3.55 -17.27 -11.93
CA THR A 62 3.03 -15.99 -11.43
C THR A 62 4.18 -15.09 -11.00
N HIS A 63 3.91 -13.80 -10.84
CA HIS A 63 4.92 -12.82 -10.38
C HIS A 63 5.01 -12.81 -8.86
N VAL A 64 5.62 -13.81 -8.28
CA VAL A 64 5.61 -14.15 -6.85
C VAL A 64 5.86 -12.93 -5.96
N ARG A 65 6.94 -12.18 -6.18
CA ARG A 65 7.35 -11.05 -5.32
C ARG A 65 7.08 -9.66 -5.90
N ALA A 66 6.41 -9.57 -7.03
CA ALA A 66 6.03 -8.27 -7.55
C ALA A 66 5.00 -7.62 -6.61
N ASN A 67 5.20 -6.36 -6.23
CA ASN A 67 4.18 -5.60 -5.49
C ASN A 67 3.03 -5.20 -6.43
N CYS A 68 2.37 -6.21 -6.97
CA CYS A 68 1.21 -6.12 -7.84
C CYS A 68 0.11 -7.02 -7.28
N PHE A 69 -1.07 -6.47 -7.13
CA PHE A 69 -2.19 -7.14 -6.46
C PHE A 69 -3.24 -7.71 -7.43
N SER A 70 -2.83 -8.02 -8.65
CA SER A 70 -3.79 -8.52 -9.65
C SER A 70 -3.88 -10.04 -9.73
N ALA A 71 -3.12 -10.80 -8.94
CA ALA A 71 -3.11 -12.28 -8.90
C ALA A 71 -3.16 -12.92 -10.30
N CYS A 72 -2.25 -12.49 -11.20
CA CYS A 72 -2.21 -13.01 -12.55
C CYS A 72 -1.51 -14.37 -12.58
N ALA A 73 -2.14 -15.35 -13.24
CA ALA A 73 -1.56 -16.62 -13.60
C ALA A 73 -1.14 -16.60 -15.06
N PHE A 74 0.00 -17.21 -15.35
CA PHE A 74 0.55 -17.31 -16.70
C PHE A 74 0.87 -18.77 -17.05
N ASP A 75 0.68 -19.11 -18.32
CA ASP A 75 1.27 -20.28 -18.94
C ASP A 75 2.61 -19.87 -19.54
N LEU A 76 3.68 -20.43 -18.99
CA LEU A 76 5.06 -20.14 -19.34
C LEU A 76 5.58 -21.19 -20.30
N TYR A 77 5.83 -20.79 -21.52
CA TYR A 77 6.31 -21.66 -22.59
C TYR A 77 7.84 -21.67 -22.57
N VAL A 78 8.40 -22.83 -22.22
CA VAL A 78 9.83 -23.02 -22.02
C VAL A 78 10.42 -23.78 -23.20
N LYS A 79 11.54 -23.30 -23.71
CA LYS A 79 12.35 -23.94 -24.72
C LYS A 79 13.83 -23.74 -24.41
N ASP A 80 14.61 -24.80 -24.46
CA ASP A 80 16.07 -24.80 -24.22
C ASP A 80 16.43 -24.09 -22.89
N GLY A 81 15.63 -24.31 -21.85
CA GLY A 81 15.85 -23.72 -20.52
C GLY A 81 15.53 -22.20 -20.41
N VAL A 82 14.84 -21.63 -21.41
CA VAL A 82 14.45 -20.21 -21.44
C VAL A 82 12.92 -20.09 -21.54
N VAL A 83 12.34 -19.15 -20.79
CA VAL A 83 10.94 -18.76 -20.98
C VAL A 83 10.84 -17.85 -22.19
N TRP A 84 10.22 -18.32 -23.24
CA TRP A 84 10.10 -17.62 -24.52
C TRP A 84 8.79 -16.87 -24.68
N ARG A 85 7.77 -17.33 -23.97
CA ARG A 85 6.41 -16.80 -24.13
C ARG A 85 5.69 -16.91 -22.80
N GLU A 86 4.93 -15.88 -22.48
CA GLU A 86 4.03 -15.80 -21.34
C GLU A 86 2.63 -15.57 -21.86
N GLU A 87 1.71 -16.44 -21.56
CA GLU A 87 0.29 -16.26 -21.87
C GLU A 87 -0.54 -16.20 -20.61
N GLN A 88 -1.60 -15.41 -20.66
CA GLN A 88 -2.57 -15.35 -19.58
C GLN A 88 -3.27 -16.70 -19.47
N ALA A 89 -3.24 -17.30 -18.29
CA ALA A 89 -3.87 -18.59 -18.06
C ALA A 89 -5.35 -18.44 -17.73
N ASP A 90 -6.17 -19.29 -18.29
CA ASP A 90 -7.60 -19.38 -18.01
C ASP A 90 -7.85 -20.39 -16.89
N VAL A 91 -7.57 -19.98 -15.65
CA VAL A 91 -7.69 -20.84 -14.44
C VAL A 91 -8.66 -20.30 -13.40
N TYR A 92 -9.31 -19.18 -13.71
CA TYR A 92 -10.22 -18.52 -12.76
C TYR A 92 -11.63 -19.06 -12.97
N ALA A 93 -12.16 -19.73 -11.94
CA ALA A 93 -13.54 -20.15 -11.94
C ALA A 93 -14.48 -18.92 -12.01
N ARG A 94 -15.62 -19.07 -12.66
CA ARG A 94 -16.68 -18.08 -12.63
C ARG A 94 -17.18 -17.92 -11.20
N ASN A 95 -17.16 -16.68 -10.68
CA ASN A 95 -17.56 -16.43 -9.31
C ASN A 95 -19.08 -16.33 -9.13
N VAL A 96 -19.71 -15.52 -9.96
CA VAL A 96 -21.14 -15.22 -9.79
C VAL A 96 -21.82 -15.28 -11.14
N GLU A 97 -22.93 -16.01 -11.23
CA GLU A 97 -23.75 -16.07 -12.42
C GLU A 97 -24.25 -14.68 -12.82
N GLY A 98 -24.19 -14.37 -14.10
CA GLY A 98 -24.63 -13.09 -14.65
C GLY A 98 -23.63 -11.93 -14.47
N LEU A 99 -22.50 -12.09 -13.77
CA LEU A 99 -21.41 -11.11 -13.73
C LEU A 99 -20.25 -11.57 -14.64
N PRO A 100 -19.41 -10.65 -15.14
CA PRO A 100 -18.16 -11.01 -15.79
C PRO A 100 -17.29 -11.85 -14.85
N ASP A 101 -16.54 -12.78 -15.40
CA ASP A 101 -15.56 -13.54 -14.64
C ASP A 101 -14.24 -12.76 -14.49
N PHE A 102 -13.28 -13.35 -13.77
CA PHE A 102 -11.98 -12.74 -13.54
C PHE A 102 -10.95 -13.06 -14.63
N ALA A 103 -11.30 -13.85 -15.64
CA ALA A 103 -10.45 -14.17 -16.77
C ALA A 103 -10.73 -13.24 -17.99
N PRO A 104 -9.72 -12.99 -18.84
CA PRO A 104 -8.30 -13.25 -18.62
C PRO A 104 -7.66 -12.22 -17.68
N ARG A 105 -6.67 -12.64 -16.90
CA ARG A 105 -5.92 -11.75 -15.99
C ARG A 105 -4.47 -11.62 -16.45
N GLY A 106 -4.09 -10.40 -16.75
CA GLY A 106 -2.76 -10.06 -17.19
C GLY A 106 -2.71 -8.62 -17.68
N CYS A 107 -1.54 -8.14 -17.97
CA CYS A 107 -1.34 -6.81 -18.56
C CYS A 107 -0.04 -6.80 -19.37
N GLN A 108 0.14 -5.75 -20.18
CA GLN A 108 1.33 -5.57 -21.03
C GLN A 108 2.67 -5.62 -20.28
N LYS A 109 2.69 -5.37 -18.97
CA LYS A 109 3.90 -5.52 -18.14
C LYS A 109 4.16 -6.99 -17.80
N GLY A 110 3.07 -7.70 -17.47
CA GLY A 110 3.14 -9.09 -17.04
C GLY A 110 3.68 -10.00 -18.12
N VAL A 111 3.22 -9.81 -19.35
CA VAL A 111 3.60 -10.65 -20.50
C VAL A 111 4.97 -10.34 -21.10
N CYS A 112 5.81 -9.55 -20.44
CA CYS A 112 7.20 -9.30 -20.82
C CYS A 112 8.17 -9.40 -19.63
N TYR A 113 7.81 -10.18 -18.60
CA TYR A 113 8.67 -10.35 -17.45
C TYR A 113 9.89 -11.22 -17.76
N SER A 114 9.77 -12.20 -18.65
CA SER A 114 10.90 -13.00 -19.13
C SER A 114 12.02 -12.11 -19.70
N ASP A 115 11.68 -11.09 -20.49
CA ASP A 115 12.65 -10.11 -21.00
C ASP A 115 13.30 -9.31 -19.87
N GLN A 116 12.53 -8.87 -18.89
CA GLN A 116 13.05 -8.17 -17.71
C GLN A 116 13.95 -9.09 -16.88
N MET A 117 13.59 -10.37 -16.75
CA MET A 117 14.37 -11.36 -16.02
C MET A 117 15.74 -11.63 -16.67
N LEU A 118 15.82 -11.51 -17.99
CA LEU A 118 17.04 -11.66 -18.78
C LEU A 118 17.72 -10.32 -19.11
N GLY A 119 17.23 -9.22 -18.54
CA GLY A 119 17.76 -7.87 -18.80
C GLY A 119 19.23 -7.68 -18.42
N SER A 120 19.87 -6.68 -19.01
CA SER A 120 21.30 -6.40 -18.80
C SER A 120 21.63 -5.91 -17.39
N ASP A 121 20.64 -5.50 -16.60
CA ASP A 121 20.76 -5.09 -15.21
C ASP A 121 20.60 -6.27 -14.23
N ARG A 122 20.45 -7.50 -14.73
CA ARG A 122 20.34 -8.73 -13.95
C ARG A 122 21.63 -9.01 -13.15
N ILE A 123 21.47 -9.30 -11.85
CA ILE A 123 22.55 -9.78 -10.99
C ILE A 123 22.57 -11.31 -11.04
N THR A 124 23.67 -11.90 -11.46
CA THR A 124 23.81 -13.34 -11.68
C THR A 124 24.77 -14.03 -10.71
N HIS A 125 25.57 -13.27 -10.00
CA HIS A 125 26.59 -13.78 -9.06
C HIS A 125 26.70 -12.87 -7.86
N PRO A 126 27.13 -13.36 -6.69
CA PRO A 126 27.46 -12.50 -5.56
C PRO A 126 28.58 -11.53 -5.94
N LEU A 127 28.38 -10.25 -5.66
CA LEU A 127 29.30 -9.17 -6.00
C LEU A 127 29.70 -8.38 -4.74
N GLU A 128 31.00 -8.18 -4.60
CA GLU A 128 31.58 -7.33 -3.57
C GLU A 128 32.05 -6.01 -4.19
N ARG A 129 31.75 -4.90 -3.55
CA ARG A 129 32.20 -3.57 -3.98
C ARG A 129 33.71 -3.43 -3.90
N VAL A 130 34.27 -2.78 -4.90
CA VAL A 130 35.68 -2.39 -4.95
C VAL A 130 35.79 -0.86 -4.97
N GLY A 131 36.46 -0.28 -3.98
CA GLY A 131 36.59 1.17 -3.84
C GLY A 131 35.43 1.82 -3.07
N PRO A 132 35.22 3.14 -3.17
CA PRO A 132 34.15 3.84 -2.48
C PRO A 132 32.75 3.37 -2.90
N ARG A 133 31.73 3.52 -2.02
CA ARG A 133 30.35 3.27 -2.37
C ARG A 133 29.91 4.15 -3.56
N GLY A 134 29.20 3.56 -4.52
CA GLY A 134 28.82 4.25 -5.75
C GLY A 134 29.90 4.32 -6.83
N SER A 135 31.08 3.68 -6.63
CA SER A 135 32.17 3.66 -7.65
C SER A 135 31.81 2.87 -8.92
N GLY A 136 30.73 2.06 -8.89
CA GLY A 136 30.37 1.18 -9.99
C GLY A 136 31.32 0.00 -10.22
N ARG A 137 32.30 -0.20 -9.36
CA ARG A 137 33.30 -1.26 -9.49
C ARG A 137 32.98 -2.43 -8.57
N TRP A 138 32.84 -3.61 -9.17
CA TRP A 138 32.43 -4.83 -8.48
C TRP A 138 33.43 -5.95 -8.75
N ARG A 139 33.58 -6.83 -7.75
CA ARG A 139 34.32 -8.08 -7.85
C ARG A 139 33.36 -9.23 -7.58
N ARG A 140 33.32 -10.21 -8.47
CA ARG A 140 32.65 -11.49 -8.23
C ARG A 140 33.32 -12.22 -7.08
N ILE A 141 32.53 -12.75 -6.17
CA ILE A 141 32.97 -13.58 -5.06
C ILE A 141 32.10 -14.83 -4.95
N SER A 142 32.52 -15.82 -4.18
CA SER A 142 31.69 -16.99 -3.91
C SER A 142 30.56 -16.66 -2.92
N TRP A 143 29.51 -17.47 -2.95
CA TRP A 143 28.43 -17.42 -1.94
C TRP A 143 28.99 -17.59 -0.53
N ASP A 144 29.91 -18.51 -0.33
CA ASP A 144 30.56 -18.74 0.98
C ASP A 144 31.18 -17.46 1.53
N ARG A 145 32.01 -16.79 0.73
CA ARG A 145 32.61 -15.51 1.10
C ARG A 145 31.59 -14.43 1.37
N ALA A 146 30.56 -14.35 0.53
CA ALA A 146 29.51 -13.33 0.64
C ALA A 146 28.72 -13.50 1.95
N LEU A 147 28.27 -14.73 2.24
CA LEU A 147 27.52 -15.06 3.45
C LEU A 147 28.38 -14.93 4.72
N THR A 148 29.66 -15.33 4.67
CA THR A 148 30.60 -15.14 5.80
C THR A 148 30.74 -13.67 6.13
N ARG A 149 30.95 -12.83 5.11
CA ARG A 149 31.12 -11.39 5.31
C ARG A 149 29.85 -10.74 5.89
N LEU A 150 28.67 -11.13 5.40
CA LEU A 150 27.41 -10.63 5.94
C LEU A 150 27.14 -11.12 7.36
N ALA A 151 27.39 -12.40 7.64
CA ALA A 151 27.25 -13.00 8.98
C ALA A 151 28.19 -12.33 9.99
N ASP A 152 29.46 -12.13 9.64
CA ASP A 152 30.41 -11.43 10.48
C ASP A 152 29.95 -10.00 10.80
N SER A 153 29.47 -9.25 9.80
CA SER A 153 28.96 -7.89 10.02
C SER A 153 27.72 -7.88 10.91
N ILE A 154 26.82 -8.88 10.79
CA ILE A 154 25.65 -9.04 11.68
C ILE A 154 26.08 -9.35 13.10
N LEU A 155 27.02 -10.28 13.28
CA LEU A 155 27.54 -10.64 14.60
C LEU A 155 28.26 -9.45 15.27
N ASP A 156 29.11 -8.74 14.54
CA ASP A 156 29.78 -7.54 15.05
C ASP A 156 28.77 -6.48 15.49
N ALA A 157 27.77 -6.19 14.65
CA ALA A 157 26.73 -5.23 14.97
C ALA A 157 25.92 -5.65 16.21
N THR A 158 25.62 -6.95 16.31
CA THR A 158 24.85 -7.50 17.44
C THR A 158 25.64 -7.43 18.76
N GLN A 159 26.93 -7.74 18.71
CA GLN A 159 27.79 -7.70 19.88
C GLN A 159 28.07 -6.26 20.35
N ASP A 160 28.31 -5.35 19.41
CA ASP A 160 28.72 -3.98 19.72
C ASP A 160 27.56 -3.05 20.10
N GLY A 161 26.38 -3.25 19.51
CA GLY A 161 25.26 -2.33 19.61
C GLY A 161 23.91 -2.98 19.91
N GLY A 162 23.87 -4.30 19.94
CA GLY A 162 22.64 -5.09 20.05
C GLY A 162 22.01 -5.38 18.69
N ALA A 163 21.21 -6.45 18.64
CA ALA A 163 20.58 -6.94 17.41
C ALA A 163 19.74 -5.89 16.69
N GLU A 164 19.19 -4.92 17.40
CA GLU A 164 18.39 -3.82 16.83
C GLU A 164 19.18 -2.90 15.88
N THR A 165 20.53 -2.91 15.95
CA THR A 165 21.38 -2.14 15.04
C THR A 165 21.53 -2.79 13.68
N VAL A 166 21.08 -4.04 13.53
CA VAL A 166 20.83 -4.70 12.24
C VAL A 166 19.45 -4.31 11.77
N VAL A 167 19.35 -3.66 10.62
CA VAL A 167 18.12 -3.14 10.05
C VAL A 167 17.79 -3.90 8.78
N PHE A 168 16.57 -4.38 8.69
CA PHE A 168 16.06 -5.08 7.53
C PHE A 168 14.93 -4.29 6.86
N ASP A 169 15.02 -4.07 5.55
CA ASP A 169 14.01 -3.42 4.72
C ASP A 169 13.67 -4.31 3.52
N ASN A 170 12.46 -4.88 3.51
CA ASN A 170 11.91 -5.59 2.37
C ASN A 170 10.88 -4.75 1.58
N GLY A 171 10.73 -3.47 1.91
CA GLY A 171 9.75 -2.59 1.30
C GLY A 171 8.34 -3.17 1.38
N THR A 172 7.70 -3.24 0.22
CA THR A 172 6.37 -3.83 0.07
C THR A 172 6.38 -5.10 -0.79
N SER A 173 7.53 -5.74 -0.95
CA SER A 173 7.68 -6.97 -1.77
C SER A 173 7.26 -8.25 -1.03
N ASN A 174 6.91 -8.16 0.25
CA ASN A 174 6.53 -9.28 1.11
C ASN A 174 5.05 -9.67 1.03
N VAL A 175 4.32 -9.19 0.03
CA VAL A 175 2.87 -9.44 -0.14
C VAL A 175 2.54 -10.80 -0.75
N ASP A 176 3.49 -11.70 -0.85
CA ASP A 176 3.30 -13.04 -1.42
C ASP A 176 2.93 -14.11 -0.38
N SER A 177 3.18 -13.86 0.91
CA SER A 177 3.02 -14.84 2.01
C SER A 177 3.68 -16.20 1.74
N GLY A 178 4.66 -16.25 0.84
CA GLY A 178 5.38 -17.45 0.43
C GLY A 178 6.72 -17.63 1.15
N PRO A 179 7.49 -18.66 0.78
CA PRO A 179 8.77 -18.97 1.41
C PRO A 179 9.75 -17.80 1.40
N SER A 180 9.78 -17.02 0.32
CA SER A 180 10.68 -15.88 0.18
C SER A 180 10.47 -14.86 1.30
N SER A 181 9.24 -14.36 1.45
CA SER A 181 8.90 -13.37 2.48
C SER A 181 9.01 -13.96 3.89
N MET A 182 8.55 -15.19 4.05
CA MET A 182 8.52 -15.82 5.38
C MET A 182 9.93 -16.16 5.88
N GLY A 183 10.83 -16.56 5.00
CA GLY A 183 12.24 -16.80 5.36
C GLY A 183 12.94 -15.53 5.86
N GLU A 184 12.70 -14.41 5.19
CA GLU A 184 13.21 -13.10 5.60
C GLU A 184 12.66 -12.67 6.96
N MET A 185 11.33 -12.70 7.10
CA MET A 185 10.67 -12.35 8.35
C MET A 185 11.14 -13.22 9.50
N ARG A 186 11.28 -14.53 9.26
CA ARG A 186 11.74 -15.49 10.24
C ARG A 186 13.16 -15.20 10.71
N LEU A 187 14.13 -15.02 9.78
CA LEU A 187 15.52 -14.77 10.12
C LEU A 187 15.68 -13.51 10.96
N PHE A 188 15.16 -12.39 10.50
CA PHE A 188 15.36 -11.11 11.14
C PHE A 188 14.55 -10.97 12.44
N SER A 189 13.39 -11.64 12.56
CA SER A 189 12.65 -11.72 13.82
C SER A 189 13.38 -12.56 14.86
N LEU A 190 13.92 -13.74 14.49
CA LEU A 190 14.75 -14.57 15.39
C LEU A 190 15.99 -13.84 15.87
N LEU A 191 16.60 -13.03 15.02
CA LEU A 191 17.75 -12.21 15.39
C LEU A 191 17.40 -11.07 16.35
N GLY A 192 16.13 -10.64 16.38
CA GLY A 192 15.71 -9.42 17.09
C GLY A 192 16.10 -8.13 16.36
N ALA A 193 16.35 -8.22 15.06
CA ALA A 193 16.72 -7.09 14.22
C ALA A 193 15.58 -6.07 14.11
N THR A 194 15.88 -4.83 13.73
CA THR A 194 14.88 -3.82 13.38
C THR A 194 14.29 -4.11 12.01
N LEU A 195 12.98 -4.32 11.95
CA LEU A 195 12.23 -4.48 10.73
C LEU A 195 11.60 -3.13 10.32
N LEU A 196 11.86 -2.64 9.11
CA LEU A 196 11.25 -1.41 8.65
C LEU A 196 9.86 -1.67 8.04
N ASP A 197 8.86 -0.91 8.50
CA ASP A 197 7.53 -0.93 7.93
C ASP A 197 7.53 -0.27 6.54
N GLY A 198 7.41 -1.08 5.50
CA GLY A 198 7.38 -0.63 4.12
C GLY A 198 6.06 0.04 3.75
N PHE A 199 4.93 -0.34 4.35
CA PHE A 199 3.60 0.17 3.98
C PHE A 199 3.34 1.57 4.55
N GLY A 200 3.57 1.77 5.85
CA GLY A 200 3.56 3.11 6.44
C GLY A 200 4.61 4.01 5.77
N GLY A 201 5.79 3.46 5.48
CA GLY A 201 6.86 4.14 4.77
C GLY A 201 6.57 4.51 3.31
N THR A 202 5.47 4.03 2.71
CA THR A 202 4.98 4.43 1.39
C THR A 202 3.68 5.21 1.45
N GLY A 203 3.12 5.42 2.64
CA GLY A 203 1.85 6.11 2.84
C GLY A 203 0.64 5.29 2.39
N ASP A 204 0.65 3.98 2.61
CA ASP A 204 -0.39 3.09 2.10
C ASP A 204 -1.53 2.82 3.11
N LEU A 205 -1.43 3.33 4.35
CA LEU A 205 -2.43 3.10 5.38
C LEU A 205 -3.56 4.13 5.33
N ALA A 206 -4.80 3.67 5.38
CA ALA A 206 -5.99 4.53 5.42
C ALA A 206 -6.30 4.94 6.87
N MET A 207 -5.60 5.95 7.39
CA MET A 207 -5.70 6.35 8.79
C MET A 207 -7.12 6.79 9.20
N GLY A 208 -7.88 7.43 8.31
CA GLY A 208 -9.27 7.77 8.60
C GLY A 208 -10.18 6.54 8.74
N ALA A 209 -9.87 5.44 8.05
CA ALA A 209 -10.54 4.16 8.27
C ALA A 209 -10.18 3.58 9.65
N VAL A 210 -8.91 3.65 10.05
CA VAL A 210 -8.47 3.25 11.40
C VAL A 210 -9.20 4.07 12.46
N GLN A 211 -9.30 5.39 12.27
CA GLN A 211 -9.97 6.31 13.19
C GLN A 211 -11.47 6.02 13.32
N THR A 212 -12.11 5.58 12.23
CA THR A 212 -13.57 5.36 12.19
C THR A 212 -13.96 3.90 12.42
N TRP A 213 -13.18 2.94 11.94
CA TRP A 213 -13.52 1.51 11.96
C TRP A 213 -12.59 0.64 12.80
N GLY A 214 -11.49 1.20 13.30
CA GLY A 214 -10.47 0.44 14.02
C GLY A 214 -9.55 -0.39 13.12
N THR A 215 -9.71 -0.33 11.79
CA THR A 215 -8.88 -1.04 10.81
C THR A 215 -8.67 -0.21 9.54
N SER A 216 -7.52 -0.37 8.89
CA SER A 216 -7.25 0.24 7.58
C SER A 216 -7.57 -0.69 6.42
N PHE A 217 -7.82 -1.97 6.68
CA PHE A 217 -7.97 -3.00 5.64
C PHE A 217 -9.43 -3.32 5.41
N VAL A 218 -10.05 -2.58 4.50
CA VAL A 218 -11.45 -2.72 4.12
C VAL A 218 -11.54 -2.66 2.60
N ASP A 219 -11.72 -3.80 1.95
CA ASP A 219 -11.89 -3.90 0.50
C ASP A 219 -12.79 -5.09 0.15
N GLY A 220 -13.28 -5.13 -1.08
CA GLY A 220 -14.11 -6.18 -1.63
C GLY A 220 -13.62 -6.63 -2.99
N SER A 221 -14.23 -7.66 -3.55
CA SER A 221 -13.90 -8.15 -4.88
C SER A 221 -14.38 -7.20 -5.99
N ALA A 222 -13.65 -7.16 -7.09
CA ALA A 222 -13.91 -6.21 -8.18
C ALA A 222 -15.26 -6.45 -8.89
N ASP A 223 -15.79 -7.66 -8.84
CA ASP A 223 -17.12 -7.97 -9.33
C ASP A 223 -18.24 -7.27 -8.52
N ASP A 224 -17.96 -6.88 -7.25
CA ASP A 224 -18.88 -6.06 -6.44
C ASP A 224 -19.12 -4.66 -7.04
N TRP A 225 -18.18 -4.15 -7.86
CA TRP A 225 -18.36 -2.89 -8.57
C TRP A 225 -19.54 -2.93 -9.55
N MET A 226 -19.82 -4.08 -10.13
CA MET A 226 -20.93 -4.30 -11.06
C MET A 226 -22.31 -4.30 -10.39
N ARG A 227 -22.34 -4.33 -9.06
CA ARG A 227 -23.57 -4.31 -8.25
C ARG A 227 -23.94 -2.92 -7.76
N ALA A 228 -23.06 -1.95 -7.94
CA ALA A 228 -23.29 -0.56 -7.58
C ALA A 228 -24.23 0.13 -8.56
N ASP A 229 -25.14 0.97 -8.07
CA ASP A 229 -25.89 1.91 -8.89
C ASP A 229 -25.02 3.12 -9.23
N THR A 230 -24.13 3.50 -8.29
CA THR A 230 -23.13 4.56 -8.48
C THR A 230 -21.76 4.07 -8.00
N LEU A 231 -20.75 4.12 -8.89
CA LEU A 231 -19.38 3.75 -8.61
C LEU A 231 -18.49 4.99 -8.70
N ILE A 232 -17.83 5.36 -7.61
CA ILE A 232 -17.03 6.58 -7.54
C ILE A 232 -15.55 6.23 -7.28
N PHE A 233 -14.72 6.44 -8.29
CA PHE A 233 -13.28 6.37 -8.16
C PHE A 233 -12.74 7.73 -7.66
N TRP A 234 -12.42 7.79 -6.36
CA TRP A 234 -11.90 9.00 -5.74
C TRP A 234 -10.40 8.87 -5.52
N TYR A 235 -9.57 9.62 -6.24
CA TYR A 235 -8.11 9.48 -6.27
C TYR A 235 -7.60 8.12 -6.74
N SER A 236 -8.43 7.26 -7.27
CA SER A 236 -8.01 5.97 -7.80
C SER A 236 -8.15 5.89 -9.32
N ASN A 237 -7.27 5.13 -9.94
CA ASN A 237 -7.20 4.99 -11.39
C ASN A 237 -7.03 3.51 -11.77
N PRO A 238 -8.08 2.67 -11.64
CA PRO A 238 -8.00 1.24 -11.90
C PRO A 238 -7.58 0.90 -13.33
N ALA A 239 -7.95 1.69 -14.33
CA ALA A 239 -7.51 1.49 -15.72
C ALA A 239 -5.98 1.52 -15.91
N THR A 240 -5.26 2.05 -14.93
CA THR A 240 -3.78 2.10 -14.91
C THR A 240 -3.19 1.19 -13.85
N THR A 241 -3.81 1.12 -12.67
CA THR A 241 -3.24 0.48 -11.48
C THR A 241 -3.79 -0.92 -11.22
N ARG A 242 -4.96 -1.23 -11.79
CA ARG A 242 -5.69 -2.49 -11.64
C ARG A 242 -6.16 -2.97 -13.01
N ILE A 243 -5.27 -3.01 -13.99
CA ILE A 243 -5.58 -3.28 -15.40
C ILE A 243 -6.44 -4.56 -15.57
N PRO A 244 -6.13 -5.70 -14.90
CA PRO A 244 -6.95 -6.90 -15.01
C PRO A 244 -8.35 -6.78 -14.40
N ASP A 245 -8.58 -5.81 -13.51
CA ASP A 245 -9.87 -5.59 -12.85
C ASP A 245 -10.66 -4.44 -13.51
N ALA A 246 -10.01 -3.66 -14.38
CA ALA A 246 -10.61 -2.45 -14.96
C ALA A 246 -11.84 -2.74 -15.83
N HIS A 247 -11.95 -3.95 -16.38
CA HIS A 247 -13.10 -4.34 -17.19
C HIS A 247 -14.42 -4.28 -16.39
N PHE A 248 -14.40 -4.65 -15.10
CA PHE A 248 -15.59 -4.51 -14.24
C PHE A 248 -16.08 -3.06 -14.17
N ALA A 249 -15.17 -2.09 -14.09
CA ALA A 249 -15.53 -0.68 -14.07
C ALA A 249 -15.98 -0.16 -15.44
N THR A 250 -15.39 -0.66 -16.53
CA THR A 250 -15.74 -0.21 -17.91
C THR A 250 -17.00 -0.87 -18.44
N GLU A 251 -17.36 -2.04 -17.93
CA GLU A 251 -18.58 -2.76 -18.29
C GLU A 251 -19.78 -2.37 -17.41
N ALA A 252 -19.55 -1.85 -16.21
CA ALA A 252 -20.62 -1.46 -15.28
C ALA A 252 -21.65 -0.48 -15.90
N PRO A 253 -21.27 0.54 -16.70
CA PRO A 253 -22.24 1.43 -17.35
C PRO A 253 -23.24 0.72 -18.27
N TYR A 254 -22.86 -0.38 -18.91
CA TYR A 254 -23.78 -1.17 -19.75
C TYR A 254 -24.87 -1.88 -18.94
N ARG A 255 -24.75 -1.88 -17.61
CA ARG A 255 -25.74 -2.41 -16.67
C ARG A 255 -26.47 -1.31 -15.90
N GLY A 256 -26.28 -0.06 -16.30
CA GLY A 256 -26.94 1.09 -15.67
C GLY A 256 -26.17 1.74 -14.52
N THR A 257 -24.95 1.29 -14.20
CA THR A 257 -24.13 1.92 -13.17
C THR A 257 -23.63 3.29 -13.63
N THR A 258 -23.85 4.33 -12.84
CA THR A 258 -23.22 5.63 -13.06
C THR A 258 -21.78 5.60 -12.51
N VAL A 259 -20.79 5.73 -13.38
CA VAL A 259 -19.37 5.79 -12.98
C VAL A 259 -18.92 7.24 -12.89
N ILE A 260 -18.34 7.61 -11.76
CA ILE A 260 -17.83 8.97 -11.50
C ILE A 260 -16.34 8.86 -11.13
N THR A 261 -15.50 9.77 -11.64
CA THR A 261 -14.13 9.92 -11.21
C THR A 261 -13.91 11.27 -10.55
N VAL A 262 -13.27 11.28 -9.38
CA VAL A 262 -12.90 12.49 -8.64
C VAL A 262 -11.38 12.52 -8.51
N ALA A 263 -10.74 13.43 -9.23
CA ALA A 263 -9.28 13.54 -9.25
C ALA A 263 -8.85 14.89 -9.87
N PRO A 264 -7.69 15.45 -9.47
CA PRO A 264 -7.16 16.70 -10.03
C PRO A 264 -6.66 16.58 -11.48
N ALA A 265 -6.72 15.38 -12.06
CA ALA A 265 -6.35 15.14 -13.44
C ALA A 265 -7.34 14.17 -14.12
N TYR A 266 -7.58 14.39 -15.42
CA TYR A 266 -8.36 13.48 -16.25
C TYR A 266 -7.55 12.22 -16.55
N THR A 267 -7.81 11.17 -15.80
CA THR A 267 -7.08 9.91 -15.86
C THR A 267 -7.69 8.94 -16.87
N PRO A 268 -7.00 7.86 -17.29
CA PRO A 268 -7.58 6.81 -18.12
C PRO A 268 -8.89 6.22 -17.58
N SER A 269 -9.09 6.17 -16.27
CA SER A 269 -10.37 5.75 -15.70
C SER A 269 -11.50 6.74 -15.92
N ALA A 270 -11.19 8.02 -16.16
CA ALA A 270 -12.18 9.04 -16.46
C ALA A 270 -12.75 8.92 -17.89
N VAL A 271 -12.02 8.25 -18.80
CA VAL A 271 -12.46 8.07 -20.21
C VAL A 271 -13.79 7.32 -20.27
N HIS A 272 -14.03 6.38 -19.38
CA HIS A 272 -15.24 5.57 -19.31
C HIS A 272 -16.22 6.03 -18.20
N ALA A 273 -15.92 7.13 -17.53
CA ALA A 273 -16.78 7.70 -16.50
C ALA A 273 -17.86 8.59 -17.12
N SER A 274 -19.07 8.57 -16.55
CA SER A 274 -20.15 9.47 -16.88
C SER A 274 -19.88 10.91 -16.46
N LEU A 275 -19.00 11.09 -15.46
CA LEU A 275 -18.67 12.38 -14.88
C LEU A 275 -17.23 12.38 -14.34
N TRP A 276 -16.49 13.43 -14.65
CA TRP A 276 -15.23 13.77 -14.02
C TRP A 276 -15.39 15.04 -13.19
N VAL A 277 -14.95 14.95 -11.93
CA VAL A 277 -14.95 16.04 -10.97
C VAL A 277 -13.52 16.32 -10.57
N ASN A 278 -13.09 17.58 -10.66
CA ASN A 278 -11.70 17.97 -10.46
C ASN A 278 -11.52 19.01 -9.33
N PRO A 279 -11.70 18.59 -8.08
CA PRO A 279 -11.45 19.50 -6.96
C PRO A 279 -9.97 19.88 -6.90
N ARG A 280 -9.68 21.09 -6.39
CA ARG A 280 -8.31 21.49 -6.09
C ARG A 280 -7.68 20.49 -5.13
N GLN A 281 -6.43 20.16 -5.35
CA GLN A 281 -5.75 19.15 -4.56
C GLN A 281 -5.74 19.49 -3.07
N GLY A 282 -6.22 18.56 -2.23
CA GLY A 282 -6.34 18.72 -0.79
C GLY A 282 -7.63 19.38 -0.31
N SER A 283 -8.55 19.68 -1.22
CA SER A 283 -9.87 20.23 -0.86
C SER A 283 -11.00 19.19 -0.87
N ASP A 284 -10.68 17.95 -1.15
CA ASP A 284 -11.63 16.85 -1.33
C ASP A 284 -12.54 16.60 -0.14
N ALA A 285 -12.02 16.75 1.08
CA ALA A 285 -12.82 16.63 2.30
C ALA A 285 -13.92 17.72 2.38
N ALA A 286 -13.64 18.95 1.88
CA ALA A 286 -14.66 20.00 1.83
C ALA A 286 -15.80 19.62 0.86
N LEU A 287 -15.46 19.06 -0.32
CA LEU A 287 -16.46 18.56 -1.25
C LEU A 287 -17.32 17.46 -0.60
N ALA A 288 -16.69 16.47 0.03
CA ALA A 288 -17.40 15.37 0.68
C ALA A 288 -18.31 15.85 1.83
N LEU A 289 -17.87 16.85 2.63
CA LEU A 289 -18.67 17.42 3.71
C LEU A 289 -19.84 18.29 3.19
N GLY A 290 -19.63 19.04 2.09
CA GLY A 290 -20.73 19.74 1.41
C GLY A 290 -21.78 18.78 0.87
N LEU A 291 -21.36 17.66 0.30
CA LEU A 291 -22.28 16.59 -0.11
C LEU A 291 -23.01 15.96 1.09
N ALA A 292 -22.32 15.75 2.22
CA ALA A 292 -22.95 15.24 3.45
C ALA A 292 -24.01 16.22 3.99
N ARG A 293 -23.72 17.52 3.97
CA ARG A 293 -24.72 18.56 4.28
C ARG A 293 -25.94 18.44 3.37
N SER A 294 -25.72 18.39 2.06
CA SER A 294 -26.82 18.28 1.08
C SER A 294 -27.67 17.02 1.26
N ILE A 295 -27.06 15.89 1.63
CA ILE A 295 -27.78 14.63 1.97
C ILE A 295 -28.72 14.86 3.17
N LEU A 296 -28.26 15.55 4.22
CA LEU A 296 -29.08 15.87 5.38
C LEU A 296 -30.22 16.83 5.02
N GLU A 297 -29.95 17.90 4.26
CA GLU A 297 -30.94 18.90 3.83
C GLU A 297 -32.03 18.28 2.94
N ARG A 298 -31.70 17.27 2.15
CA ARG A 298 -32.63 16.52 1.31
C ARG A 298 -33.41 15.44 2.08
N GLY A 299 -33.12 15.24 3.37
CA GLY A 299 -33.72 14.15 4.16
C GLY A 299 -33.35 12.75 3.66
N ALA A 300 -32.24 12.64 2.91
CA ALA A 300 -31.81 11.39 2.28
C ALA A 300 -30.93 10.54 3.22
N ILE A 301 -31.21 10.56 4.50
CA ILE A 301 -30.50 9.80 5.55
C ILE A 301 -31.22 8.48 5.86
N ASP A 302 -30.46 7.41 6.10
CA ASP A 302 -30.96 6.15 6.69
C ASP A 302 -30.80 6.22 8.22
N GLU A 303 -31.81 6.80 8.89
CA GLU A 303 -31.75 7.01 10.34
C GLU A 303 -31.64 5.70 11.13
N ALA A 304 -32.30 4.63 10.69
CA ALA A 304 -32.22 3.34 11.37
C ALA A 304 -30.79 2.79 11.37
N TYR A 305 -30.14 2.86 10.21
CA TYR A 305 -28.74 2.47 10.08
C TYR A 305 -27.81 3.37 10.93
N VAL A 306 -28.01 4.69 10.88
CA VAL A 306 -27.20 5.66 11.63
C VAL A 306 -27.32 5.42 13.13
N ARG A 307 -28.52 5.19 13.65
CA ARG A 307 -28.76 4.92 15.07
C ARG A 307 -28.06 3.65 15.56
N GLU A 308 -28.06 2.60 14.77
CA GLU A 308 -27.48 1.30 15.15
C GLU A 308 -25.97 1.23 14.88
N GLN A 309 -25.52 1.66 13.70
CA GLN A 309 -24.20 1.35 13.19
C GLN A 309 -23.14 2.42 13.46
N SER A 310 -23.52 3.60 13.97
CA SER A 310 -22.60 4.71 14.20
C SER A 310 -22.68 5.26 15.64
N ASP A 311 -21.68 6.03 16.03
CA ASP A 311 -21.64 6.79 17.28
C ASP A 311 -22.43 8.10 17.22
N LEU A 312 -23.09 8.38 16.10
CA LEU A 312 -23.81 9.67 15.93
C LEU A 312 -24.94 9.88 16.95
N PRO A 313 -25.63 8.87 17.48
CA PRO A 313 -26.58 9.07 18.58
C PRO A 313 -25.95 9.12 19.98
N PHE A 314 -24.66 8.85 20.13
CA PHE A 314 -24.02 8.80 21.44
C PHE A 314 -23.95 10.20 22.05
N LEU A 315 -24.18 10.27 23.36
CA LEU A 315 -24.20 11.52 24.10
C LEU A 315 -22.79 12.03 24.39
N VAL A 316 -22.57 13.32 24.12
CA VAL A 316 -21.33 14.04 24.44
C VAL A 316 -21.68 15.16 25.41
N CYS A 317 -21.01 15.21 26.55
CA CYS A 317 -21.17 16.21 27.58
C CYS A 317 -20.71 17.59 27.07
N ASP A 318 -21.48 18.63 27.32
CA ASP A 318 -21.13 19.97 26.84
C ASP A 318 -19.98 20.62 27.61
N ASP A 319 -19.83 20.28 28.91
CA ASP A 319 -18.78 20.78 29.79
C ASP A 319 -17.39 20.27 29.46
N SER A 320 -17.29 18.96 29.17
CA SER A 320 -16.00 18.30 28.96
C SER A 320 -15.67 18.04 27.50
N GLY A 321 -16.68 18.07 26.62
CA GLY A 321 -16.50 17.63 25.23
C GLY A 321 -16.22 16.13 25.08
N ARG A 322 -16.44 15.34 26.15
CA ARG A 322 -16.22 13.87 26.14
C ARG A 322 -17.56 13.14 26.03
N PHE A 323 -17.51 11.93 25.51
CA PHE A 323 -18.66 11.04 25.57
C PHE A 323 -19.16 10.88 27.02
N LEU A 324 -20.47 10.81 27.19
CA LEU A 324 -21.06 10.43 28.46
C LEU A 324 -20.75 8.94 28.75
N ARG A 325 -20.08 8.70 29.86
CA ARG A 325 -19.62 7.38 30.28
C ARG A 325 -20.23 6.97 31.62
N GLN A 326 -20.13 5.69 31.95
CA GLN A 326 -20.59 5.21 33.25
C GLN A 326 -19.80 5.87 34.39
N SER A 327 -18.54 6.15 34.23
CA SER A 327 -17.72 6.90 35.19
C SER A 327 -18.21 8.34 35.46
N ASP A 328 -19.00 8.93 34.54
CA ASP A 328 -19.65 10.21 34.77
C ASP A 328 -20.92 10.07 35.63
N LEU A 329 -21.60 8.93 35.57
CA LEU A 329 -22.86 8.65 36.25
C LEU A 329 -22.68 8.01 37.62
N GLU A 330 -21.61 7.22 37.82
CA GLU A 330 -21.36 6.39 38.98
C GLU A 330 -19.93 6.56 39.49
N THR A 331 -19.72 6.66 40.79
CA THR A 331 -18.40 6.90 41.42
C THR A 331 -17.35 5.85 41.06
N ASN A 332 -17.74 4.62 40.78
CA ASN A 332 -16.85 3.53 40.38
C ASN A 332 -17.23 3.00 38.98
N GLY A 333 -17.86 3.85 38.19
CA GLY A 333 -18.28 3.52 36.83
C GLY A 333 -17.09 3.32 35.88
N ARG A 334 -17.33 2.59 34.80
CA ARG A 334 -16.35 2.27 33.80
C ARG A 334 -16.25 3.37 32.73
N ASP A 335 -15.05 3.59 32.17
CA ASP A 335 -14.79 4.55 31.11
C ASP A 335 -15.11 4.01 29.70
N ASP A 336 -15.42 2.74 29.57
CA ASP A 336 -15.70 2.05 28.30
C ASP A 336 -17.15 1.59 28.16
N ILE A 337 -18.07 2.19 28.94
CA ILE A 337 -19.53 2.06 28.81
C ILE A 337 -20.10 3.41 28.44
N PHE A 338 -20.86 3.46 27.33
CA PHE A 338 -21.37 4.67 26.71
C PHE A 338 -22.87 4.71 26.68
N TYR A 339 -23.44 5.91 26.48
CA TYR A 339 -24.87 6.18 26.65
C TYR A 339 -25.47 6.90 25.46
N VAL A 340 -26.74 6.61 25.22
CA VAL A 340 -27.64 7.30 24.28
C VAL A 340 -28.88 7.81 25.04
N TYR A 341 -29.60 8.76 24.44
CA TYR A 341 -30.92 9.12 24.93
C TYR A 341 -32.00 8.35 24.15
N ASP A 342 -32.79 7.57 24.83
CA ASP A 342 -33.88 6.80 24.24
C ASP A 342 -35.15 7.64 24.15
N LEU A 343 -35.70 7.76 22.93
CA LEU A 343 -36.91 8.53 22.65
C LEU A 343 -38.17 7.82 23.19
N GLY A 344 -38.17 6.48 23.24
CA GLY A 344 -39.30 5.70 23.68
C GLY A 344 -39.50 5.80 25.19
N SER A 345 -38.45 5.67 25.99
CA SER A 345 -38.51 5.76 27.45
C SER A 345 -38.25 7.15 28.01
N GLU A 346 -37.84 8.10 27.18
CA GLU A 346 -37.40 9.45 27.57
C GLU A 346 -36.29 9.43 28.62
N LYS A 347 -35.30 8.49 28.51
CA LYS A 347 -34.22 8.30 29.48
C LYS A 347 -32.86 8.13 28.79
N VAL A 348 -31.82 8.39 29.58
CA VAL A 348 -30.47 8.02 29.23
C VAL A 348 -30.34 6.50 29.42
N MET A 349 -29.97 5.80 28.33
CA MET A 349 -29.85 4.35 28.29
C MET A 349 -28.42 3.97 27.88
N GLU A 350 -27.94 2.84 28.41
CA GLU A 350 -26.67 2.27 27.99
C GLU A 350 -26.73 1.83 26.53
N ALA A 351 -25.74 2.19 25.74
CA ALA A 351 -25.64 1.76 24.34
C ALA A 351 -25.29 0.26 24.24
N PRO A 352 -26.02 -0.59 23.52
CA PRO A 352 -25.67 -1.98 23.33
C PRO A 352 -24.29 -2.16 22.66
N GLY A 353 -23.57 -3.24 22.95
CA GLY A 353 -22.27 -3.54 22.36
C GLY A 353 -21.13 -2.63 22.83
N THR A 354 -21.32 -1.88 23.89
CA THR A 354 -20.28 -1.05 24.52
C THR A 354 -19.13 -1.93 25.05
N PRO A 355 -17.85 -1.53 24.93
CA PRO A 355 -16.69 -2.38 25.27
C PRO A 355 -16.67 -2.89 26.70
N GLY A 356 -17.20 -2.13 27.63
CA GLY A 356 -17.28 -2.48 29.05
C GLY A 356 -18.21 -3.65 29.37
N ARG A 357 -18.95 -4.16 28.41
CA ARG A 357 -19.87 -5.28 28.57
C ARG A 357 -19.38 -6.52 27.84
N TRP A 358 -19.89 -7.67 28.32
CA TRP A 358 -19.57 -8.96 27.73
C TRP A 358 -20.23 -9.16 26.37
N SER A 359 -21.45 -8.64 26.21
CA SER A 359 -22.17 -8.72 24.93
C SER A 359 -21.50 -7.90 23.84
N ASP A 360 -21.27 -8.50 22.68
CA ASP A 360 -20.72 -7.87 21.49
C ASP A 360 -21.82 -7.44 20.50
N SER A 361 -23.10 -7.66 20.82
CA SER A 361 -24.21 -7.27 19.95
C SER A 361 -24.49 -5.78 20.04
N ILE A 362 -24.60 -5.15 18.87
CA ILE A 362 -25.02 -3.74 18.74
C ILE A 362 -26.50 -3.58 18.44
N GLU A 363 -27.26 -4.65 18.49
CA GLU A 363 -28.68 -4.65 18.25
C GLU A 363 -29.42 -3.76 19.26
N LEU A 364 -30.19 -2.79 18.76
CA LEU A 364 -30.85 -1.79 19.61
C LEU A 364 -32.04 -2.33 20.37
N GLY A 365 -32.68 -3.41 19.88
CA GLY A 365 -33.95 -3.91 20.46
C GLY A 365 -35.05 -2.85 20.39
N GLU A 366 -35.57 -2.48 21.57
CA GLU A 366 -36.63 -1.46 21.71
C GLU A 366 -36.07 -0.03 21.87
N ILE A 367 -34.76 0.15 21.95
CA ILE A 367 -34.10 1.46 22.14
C ILE A 367 -34.21 2.25 20.84
N GLU A 368 -34.75 3.45 20.90
CA GLU A 368 -34.75 4.42 19.80
C GLU A 368 -33.81 5.60 20.14
N PRO A 369 -32.52 5.52 19.80
CA PRO A 369 -31.54 6.56 20.13
C PRO A 369 -31.82 7.89 19.45
N ALA A 370 -31.83 8.97 20.19
CA ALA A 370 -32.04 10.33 19.68
C ALA A 370 -30.87 10.78 18.79
N LEU A 371 -31.19 11.44 17.67
CA LEU A 371 -30.21 12.07 16.75
C LEU A 371 -30.16 13.58 16.88
N ALA A 372 -31.00 14.17 17.74
CA ALA A 372 -31.07 15.62 17.99
C ALA A 372 -31.50 15.85 19.45
N GLY A 373 -31.32 17.08 19.90
CA GLY A 373 -31.74 17.47 21.24
C GLY A 373 -30.59 17.73 22.20
N ARG A 374 -30.95 18.27 23.37
CA ARG A 374 -30.03 18.58 24.46
C ARG A 374 -30.65 18.11 25.76
N TYR A 375 -29.99 17.24 26.45
CA TYR A 375 -30.54 16.51 27.59
C TYR A 375 -29.76 16.83 28.86
N ALA A 376 -30.49 17.18 29.92
CA ALA A 376 -29.90 17.36 31.25
C ALA A 376 -29.67 15.98 31.89
N VAL A 377 -28.42 15.68 32.23
CA VAL A 377 -28.02 14.40 32.82
C VAL A 377 -27.45 14.62 34.21
N ASN A 378 -27.94 13.88 35.17
CA ASN A 378 -27.38 13.86 36.52
C ASN A 378 -26.08 13.07 36.50
N THR A 379 -24.96 13.73 36.81
CA THR A 379 -23.63 13.13 36.86
C THR A 379 -23.02 13.24 38.27
N THR A 380 -21.91 12.56 38.51
CA THR A 380 -21.11 12.69 39.74
C THR A 380 -20.59 14.11 39.96
N ARG A 381 -20.55 14.93 38.89
CA ARG A 381 -20.13 16.35 38.91
C ARG A 381 -21.31 17.33 39.02
N GLY A 382 -22.54 16.82 39.14
CA GLY A 382 -23.76 17.59 39.10
C GLY A 382 -24.54 17.45 37.79
N VAL A 383 -25.52 18.32 37.53
CA VAL A 383 -26.31 18.28 36.29
C VAL A 383 -25.48 18.83 35.13
N VAL A 384 -25.27 18.02 34.09
CA VAL A 384 -24.54 18.35 32.87
C VAL A 384 -25.47 18.21 31.68
N ASN A 385 -25.41 19.14 30.74
CA ASN A 385 -26.09 18.97 29.47
C ASN A 385 -25.25 18.08 28.53
N ALA A 386 -25.91 17.13 27.88
CA ALA A 386 -25.31 16.27 26.86
C ALA A 386 -26.14 16.30 25.58
N ARG A 387 -25.46 16.17 24.45
CA ARG A 387 -26.07 16.19 23.12
C ARG A 387 -25.58 15.00 22.29
N PRO A 388 -26.41 14.43 21.40
CA PRO A 388 -25.94 13.45 20.42
C PRO A 388 -24.81 14.01 19.56
N VAL A 389 -23.86 13.15 19.18
CA VAL A 389 -22.80 13.52 18.22
C VAL A 389 -23.38 14.09 16.93
N MET A 390 -24.53 13.57 16.46
CA MET A 390 -25.23 14.02 15.26
C MET A 390 -25.60 15.50 15.30
N GLU A 391 -25.99 16.03 16.47
CA GLU A 391 -26.29 17.45 16.64
C GLU A 391 -25.03 18.31 16.42
N ARG A 392 -23.91 17.92 17.04
CA ARG A 392 -22.61 18.58 16.83
C ARG A 392 -22.14 18.47 15.39
N LEU A 393 -22.42 17.34 14.72
CA LEU A 393 -22.11 17.13 13.31
C LEU A 393 -22.91 18.08 12.41
N ARG A 394 -24.19 18.25 12.66
CA ARG A 394 -25.05 19.22 11.93
C ARG A 394 -24.51 20.65 12.06
N GLU A 395 -24.14 21.06 13.26
CA GLU A 395 -23.49 22.37 13.51
C GLU A 395 -22.21 22.52 12.66
N ARG A 396 -21.38 21.46 12.61
CA ARG A 396 -20.15 21.42 11.81
C ARG A 396 -20.43 21.52 10.31
N LEU A 397 -21.40 20.77 9.82
CA LEU A 397 -21.72 20.72 8.39
C LEU A 397 -22.39 22.01 7.90
N ALA A 398 -23.01 22.81 8.77
CA ALA A 398 -23.64 24.08 8.40
C ALA A 398 -22.65 25.05 7.71
N ALA A 399 -21.35 24.98 8.05
CA ALA A 399 -20.32 25.82 7.43
C ALA A 399 -19.99 25.43 5.97
N PHE A 400 -20.32 24.23 5.52
CA PHE A 400 -20.00 23.74 4.17
C PHE A 400 -21.10 24.07 3.17
N THR A 401 -21.42 25.38 3.02
CA THR A 401 -22.39 25.83 2.02
C THR A 401 -21.89 25.58 0.60
N PRO A 402 -22.76 25.48 -0.42
CA PRO A 402 -22.32 25.30 -1.81
C PRO A 402 -21.34 26.38 -2.27
N GLU A 403 -21.52 27.64 -1.81
CA GLU A 403 -20.62 28.75 -2.10
C GLU A 403 -19.22 28.54 -1.49
N TYR A 404 -19.17 28.17 -0.22
CA TYR A 404 -17.91 27.89 0.47
C TYR A 404 -17.17 26.69 -0.16
N VAL A 405 -17.92 25.64 -0.50
CA VAL A 405 -17.36 24.47 -1.17
C VAL A 405 -16.84 24.82 -2.56
N GLU A 406 -17.56 25.65 -3.34
CA GLU A 406 -17.08 26.14 -4.64
C GLU A 406 -15.80 26.98 -4.49
N GLU A 407 -15.78 27.91 -3.52
CA GLU A 407 -14.61 28.73 -3.22
C GLU A 407 -13.38 27.88 -2.91
N VAL A 408 -13.52 26.90 -2.03
CA VAL A 408 -12.42 26.05 -1.58
C VAL A 408 -11.98 25.05 -2.64
N THR A 409 -12.94 24.39 -3.29
CA THR A 409 -12.65 23.24 -4.16
C THR A 409 -12.54 23.59 -5.65
N GLY A 410 -13.11 24.71 -6.07
CA GLY A 410 -13.29 25.04 -7.48
C GLY A 410 -14.39 24.26 -8.18
N VAL A 411 -15.14 23.42 -7.46
CA VAL A 411 -16.26 22.64 -8.00
C VAL A 411 -17.52 23.49 -7.94
N GLY A 412 -18.05 23.86 -9.12
CA GLY A 412 -19.21 24.75 -9.21
C GLY A 412 -20.49 24.14 -8.60
N LYS A 413 -21.37 25.00 -8.07
CA LYS A 413 -22.61 24.60 -7.36
C LYS A 413 -23.49 23.62 -8.15
N GLY A 414 -23.66 23.86 -9.44
CA GLY A 414 -24.46 22.96 -10.29
C GLY A 414 -23.90 21.54 -10.37
N LEU A 415 -22.57 21.39 -10.30
CA LEU A 415 -21.93 20.09 -10.28
C LEU A 415 -22.04 19.45 -8.88
N GLN A 416 -21.91 20.25 -7.80
CA GLN A 416 -22.17 19.80 -6.44
C GLN A 416 -23.60 19.25 -6.28
N ASP A 417 -24.58 19.99 -6.81
CA ASP A 417 -26.00 19.59 -6.74
C ASP A 417 -26.27 18.30 -7.50
N ARG A 418 -25.73 18.14 -8.72
CA ARG A 418 -25.80 16.90 -9.49
C ARG A 418 -25.19 15.71 -8.74
N LEU A 419 -24.06 15.90 -8.08
CA LEU A 419 -23.43 14.87 -7.26
C LEU A 419 -24.30 14.49 -6.06
N ALA A 420 -24.85 15.49 -5.36
CA ALA A 420 -25.70 15.30 -4.21
C ALA A 420 -27.01 14.57 -4.62
N GLU A 421 -27.61 14.92 -5.74
CA GLU A 421 -28.80 14.25 -6.29
C GLU A 421 -28.50 12.79 -6.64
N GLN A 422 -27.35 12.54 -7.32
CA GLN A 422 -26.91 11.19 -7.66
C GLN A 422 -26.71 10.34 -6.40
N LEU A 423 -26.09 10.89 -5.35
CA LEU A 423 -25.88 10.19 -4.08
C LEU A 423 -27.19 9.96 -3.32
N ALA A 424 -28.09 10.94 -3.35
CA ALA A 424 -29.38 10.85 -2.66
C ALA A 424 -30.33 9.82 -3.33
N SER A 425 -30.31 9.70 -4.64
CA SER A 425 -31.14 8.75 -5.40
C SER A 425 -30.54 7.34 -5.46
N SER A 426 -29.23 7.18 -5.34
CA SER A 426 -28.55 5.90 -5.42
C SER A 426 -28.84 5.02 -4.20
N ARG A 427 -29.28 3.79 -4.42
CA ARG A 427 -29.47 2.80 -3.35
C ARG A 427 -28.15 2.17 -2.93
N ARG A 428 -27.21 2.05 -3.87
CA ARG A 428 -25.91 1.43 -3.66
C ARG A 428 -24.82 2.31 -4.28
N THR A 429 -24.17 3.12 -3.47
CA THR A 429 -23.00 3.90 -3.87
C THR A 429 -21.75 3.25 -3.32
N LEU A 430 -20.83 2.91 -4.21
CA LEU A 430 -19.52 2.39 -3.86
C LEU A 430 -18.45 3.45 -4.11
N PHE A 431 -17.80 3.90 -3.04
CA PHE A 431 -16.65 4.77 -3.10
C PHE A 431 -15.37 3.94 -3.09
N TYR A 432 -14.52 4.15 -4.07
CA TYR A 432 -13.23 3.48 -4.20
C TYR A 432 -12.07 4.48 -4.17
N PRO A 433 -11.71 5.05 -3.00
CA PRO A 433 -10.53 5.90 -2.84
C PRO A 433 -9.23 5.11 -2.92
N SER A 434 -9.23 3.83 -2.56
CA SER A 434 -8.06 2.95 -2.64
C SER A 434 -6.81 3.58 -1.99
N TRP A 435 -5.63 3.20 -2.38
CA TRP A 435 -4.38 3.76 -1.81
C TRP A 435 -4.00 5.13 -2.34
N GLY A 436 -4.62 5.58 -3.42
CA GLY A 436 -4.36 6.90 -3.98
C GLY A 436 -4.66 8.03 -3.00
N SER A 437 -5.72 7.88 -2.24
CA SER A 437 -6.19 8.86 -1.26
C SER A 437 -5.34 8.97 0.00
N ASN A 438 -4.52 7.95 0.33
CA ASN A 438 -3.83 7.85 1.63
C ASN A 438 -2.59 8.76 1.76
N LYS A 439 -2.10 9.34 0.66
CA LYS A 439 -0.75 9.90 0.57
C LYS A 439 -0.66 11.41 0.76
N SER A 440 -1.70 12.04 1.29
CA SER A 440 -1.77 13.47 1.62
C SER A 440 -1.75 13.68 3.14
N TYR A 441 -1.34 14.86 3.60
CA TYR A 441 -1.22 15.16 5.04
C TYR A 441 -2.55 15.01 5.79
N HIS A 442 -3.66 15.46 5.18
CA HIS A 442 -5.02 15.35 5.72
C HIS A 442 -5.86 14.26 5.05
N ALA A 443 -5.22 13.19 4.60
CA ALA A 443 -5.91 12.04 4.00
C ALA A 443 -6.94 11.42 4.94
N ASP A 444 -6.65 11.37 6.24
CA ASP A 444 -7.56 10.88 7.27
C ASP A 444 -8.87 11.68 7.34
N LEU A 445 -8.82 12.99 7.16
CA LEU A 445 -10.03 13.83 7.13
C LEU A 445 -10.88 13.54 5.88
N LEU A 446 -10.25 13.32 4.72
CA LEU A 446 -10.97 12.86 3.53
C LEU A 446 -11.63 11.51 3.75
N HIS A 447 -10.89 10.55 4.31
CA HIS A 447 -11.43 9.20 4.56
C HIS A 447 -12.65 9.23 5.48
N ARG A 448 -12.55 9.95 6.61
CA ARG A 448 -13.67 10.11 7.57
C ARG A 448 -14.88 10.78 6.91
N SER A 449 -14.66 11.75 6.00
CA SER A 449 -15.71 12.43 5.27
C SER A 449 -16.41 11.51 4.25
N LEU A 450 -15.66 10.66 3.53
CA LEU A 450 -16.24 9.69 2.59
C LEU A 450 -16.99 8.58 3.32
N ILE A 451 -16.45 8.11 4.46
CA ILE A 451 -17.13 7.13 5.29
C ILE A 451 -18.44 7.72 5.83
N LEU A 452 -18.43 9.00 6.27
CA LEU A 452 -19.63 9.69 6.72
C LEU A 452 -20.72 9.71 5.64
N LEU A 453 -20.39 10.05 4.39
CA LEU A 453 -21.35 9.99 3.28
C LEU A 453 -21.99 8.62 3.13
N SER A 454 -21.19 7.57 3.19
CA SER A 454 -21.68 6.20 3.08
C SER A 454 -22.56 5.78 4.27
N VAL A 455 -22.20 6.22 5.48
CA VAL A 455 -22.93 5.89 6.73
C VAL A 455 -24.25 6.65 6.79
N LEU A 456 -24.29 7.92 6.45
CA LEU A 456 -25.55 8.68 6.39
C LEU A 456 -26.56 8.03 5.43
N ARG A 457 -26.09 7.41 4.36
CA ARG A 457 -26.90 6.69 3.38
C ARG A 457 -27.17 5.22 3.75
N GLY A 458 -26.68 4.72 4.90
CA GLY A 458 -26.84 3.34 5.32
C GLY A 458 -26.18 2.31 4.40
N GLN A 459 -25.11 2.67 3.71
CA GLN A 459 -24.60 1.89 2.58
C GLN A 459 -23.35 1.06 2.91
N HIS A 460 -22.56 1.39 3.94
CA HIS A 460 -21.36 0.64 4.29
C HIS A 460 -21.71 -0.75 4.88
N GLY A 461 -20.94 -1.77 4.53
CA GLY A 461 -21.16 -3.16 4.96
C GLY A 461 -22.27 -3.90 4.19
N ARG A 462 -22.66 -3.39 3.02
CA ARG A 462 -23.63 -3.99 2.11
C ARG A 462 -23.03 -4.21 0.73
N THR A 463 -23.48 -5.24 0.04
CA THR A 463 -23.01 -5.59 -1.31
C THR A 463 -23.23 -4.44 -2.31
N GLY A 464 -22.24 -4.15 -3.14
CA GLY A 464 -22.27 -3.10 -4.17
C GLY A 464 -22.22 -1.68 -3.61
N SER A 465 -21.88 -1.49 -2.32
CA SER A 465 -21.89 -0.16 -1.71
C SER A 465 -20.83 0.00 -0.61
N GLY A 466 -20.72 1.19 -0.06
CA GLY A 466 -19.77 1.51 1.00
C GLY A 466 -18.46 2.12 0.51
N VAL A 467 -17.47 2.16 1.35
CA VAL A 467 -16.14 2.71 1.03
C VAL A 467 -15.11 1.58 1.04
N ARG A 468 -14.23 1.55 0.04
CA ARG A 468 -13.20 0.51 -0.14
C ARG A 468 -11.82 1.15 -0.20
N PHE A 469 -10.92 0.71 0.64
CA PHE A 469 -9.54 1.22 0.67
C PHE A 469 -8.55 0.20 0.11
N ALA A 470 -8.23 -0.79 0.90
CA ALA A 470 -7.35 -1.89 0.59
C ALA A 470 -7.55 -2.99 1.63
N ALA A 471 -7.36 -4.22 1.21
CA ALA A 471 -7.26 -5.35 2.13
C ALA A 471 -6.35 -6.39 1.50
N TRP A 472 -5.69 -7.21 2.30
CA TRP A 472 -5.01 -8.39 1.81
C TRP A 472 -5.28 -9.58 2.70
N LEU A 473 -5.16 -10.72 2.08
CA LEU A 473 -5.33 -12.01 2.69
C LEU A 473 -4.03 -12.40 3.39
N LEU A 474 -4.08 -12.64 4.69
CA LEU A 474 -2.99 -13.27 5.41
C LEU A 474 -3.29 -14.76 5.52
N LEU A 475 -2.44 -15.58 4.93
CA LEU A 475 -2.57 -17.04 5.05
C LEU A 475 -2.03 -17.47 6.42
N GLU A 476 -2.86 -18.14 7.22
CA GLU A 476 -2.53 -18.53 8.59
C GLU A 476 -1.28 -19.41 8.65
N GLY A 477 -1.16 -20.34 7.69
CA GLY A 477 -0.01 -21.22 7.57
C GLY A 477 1.31 -20.48 7.33
N ALA A 478 1.27 -19.28 6.71
CA ALA A 478 2.44 -18.42 6.58
C ALA A 478 2.80 -17.77 7.93
N GLY A 479 1.80 -17.32 8.69
CA GLY A 479 2.00 -16.76 10.03
C GLY A 479 2.68 -17.75 10.98
N GLU A 480 2.44 -19.05 10.83
CA GLU A 480 3.09 -20.08 11.65
C GLU A 480 4.62 -20.15 11.46
N LEU A 481 5.15 -19.63 10.36
CA LEU A 481 6.59 -19.59 10.13
C LEU A 481 7.27 -18.42 10.84
N VAL A 482 6.52 -17.43 11.33
CA VAL A 482 7.09 -16.26 12.00
C VAL A 482 7.13 -16.51 13.52
N PRO A 483 8.32 -16.49 14.14
CA PRO A 483 8.48 -16.73 15.58
C PRO A 483 7.69 -15.73 16.41
N GLY A 484 7.07 -16.22 17.49
CA GLY A 484 6.31 -15.40 18.44
C GLY A 484 4.90 -14.98 17.98
N VAL A 485 4.55 -15.24 16.71
CA VAL A 485 3.20 -14.97 16.18
C VAL A 485 2.27 -16.19 16.38
N GLN A 486 2.85 -17.36 16.66
CA GLN A 486 2.09 -18.61 16.78
C GLN A 486 1.18 -18.61 18.01
N PRO A 487 -0.13 -18.90 17.84
CA PRO A 487 -0.98 -19.15 19.00
C PRO A 487 -0.51 -20.42 19.71
N SER A 488 -0.53 -20.40 21.05
CA SER A 488 -0.23 -21.56 21.86
C SER A 488 -1.18 -22.73 21.55
N LEU A 489 -0.80 -23.95 21.89
CA LEU A 489 -1.63 -25.14 21.67
C LEU A 489 -3.05 -24.97 22.27
N LEU A 490 -3.12 -24.38 23.48
CA LEU A 490 -4.39 -24.09 24.13
C LEU A 490 -5.21 -23.05 23.37
N GLN A 491 -4.58 -21.98 22.87
CA GLN A 491 -5.25 -20.97 22.06
C GLN A 491 -5.75 -21.57 20.73
N ARG A 492 -4.97 -22.42 20.06
CA ARG A 492 -5.41 -23.16 18.86
C ARG A 492 -6.62 -24.03 19.13
N LEU A 493 -6.62 -24.73 20.27
CA LEU A 493 -7.75 -25.56 20.67
C LEU A 493 -8.99 -24.71 20.96
N LEU A 494 -8.83 -23.60 21.66
CA LEU A 494 -9.92 -22.67 21.96
C LEU A 494 -10.48 -22.03 20.69
N LEU A 495 -9.63 -21.58 19.77
CA LEU A 495 -10.05 -20.99 18.48
C LEU A 495 -10.77 -21.98 17.57
N ARG A 496 -10.62 -23.30 17.82
CA ARG A 496 -11.34 -24.33 17.07
C ARG A 496 -12.83 -24.42 17.48
N PHE A 497 -13.14 -24.04 18.72
CA PHE A 497 -14.49 -24.12 19.28
C PHE A 497 -15.11 -22.76 19.59
N TYR A 498 -14.33 -21.70 19.57
CA TYR A 498 -14.77 -20.35 19.90
C TYR A 498 -14.14 -19.35 18.94
N THR A 499 -15.00 -18.67 18.21
CA THR A 499 -14.58 -17.56 17.37
C THR A 499 -14.69 -16.27 18.19
N PRO A 500 -13.55 -15.64 18.55
CA PRO A 500 -13.58 -14.44 19.37
C PRO A 500 -14.24 -13.27 18.62
N PRO A 501 -14.87 -12.33 19.30
CA PRO A 501 -15.40 -11.12 18.73
C PRO A 501 -14.34 -10.29 17.95
N PRO A 502 -14.70 -9.54 16.88
CA PRO A 502 -13.76 -8.74 16.08
C PRO A 502 -12.87 -7.87 16.94
N ARG A 503 -13.44 -7.22 17.90
CA ARG A 503 -12.72 -6.35 18.84
C ARG A 503 -11.65 -7.09 19.64
N MET A 504 -11.94 -8.30 20.07
CA MET A 504 -10.98 -9.12 20.79
C MET A 504 -9.81 -9.56 19.91
N MET A 505 -10.11 -9.94 18.66
CA MET A 505 -9.09 -10.29 17.68
C MET A 505 -8.21 -9.10 17.34
N GLU A 506 -8.78 -7.94 17.07
CA GLU A 506 -8.02 -6.72 16.77
C GLU A 506 -7.13 -6.30 17.95
N ASN A 507 -7.60 -6.44 19.18
CA ASN A 507 -6.77 -6.20 20.37
C ASN A 507 -5.62 -7.19 20.49
N ALA A 508 -5.84 -8.46 20.15
CA ALA A 508 -4.77 -9.48 20.15
C ALA A 508 -3.73 -9.18 19.06
N ILE A 509 -4.18 -8.83 17.85
CA ILE A 509 -3.28 -8.41 16.74
C ILE A 509 -2.47 -7.17 17.13
N ALA A 510 -3.11 -6.19 17.79
CA ALA A 510 -2.42 -5.00 18.27
C ALA A 510 -1.34 -5.33 19.29
N ALA A 511 -1.63 -6.22 20.25
CA ALA A 511 -0.68 -6.65 21.27
C ALA A 511 0.52 -7.39 20.63
N VAL A 512 0.27 -8.33 19.73
CA VAL A 512 1.34 -9.05 18.99
C VAL A 512 2.20 -8.07 18.20
N SER A 513 1.57 -7.17 17.45
CA SER A 513 2.29 -6.18 16.62
C SER A 513 3.16 -5.25 17.46
N ARG A 514 2.70 -4.89 18.67
CA ARG A 514 3.44 -3.99 19.57
C ARG A 514 4.55 -4.69 20.32
N ASP A 515 4.30 -5.88 20.84
CA ASP A 515 5.15 -6.51 21.85
C ASP A 515 6.07 -7.59 21.29
N VAL A 516 5.69 -8.21 20.16
CA VAL A 516 6.42 -9.33 19.56
C VAL A 516 7.22 -8.89 18.33
N LEU A 517 6.63 -8.10 17.44
CA LEU A 517 7.29 -7.70 16.20
C LEU A 517 8.16 -6.46 16.40
N THR A 518 9.39 -6.52 15.90
CA THR A 518 10.39 -5.43 16.01
C THR A 518 10.24 -4.38 14.91
N TRP A 519 9.02 -4.15 14.46
CA TRP A 519 8.73 -3.22 13.38
C TRP A 519 8.87 -1.76 13.80
N THR A 520 9.42 -0.96 12.89
CA THR A 520 9.56 0.49 13.04
C THR A 520 9.07 1.18 11.76
N PRO A 521 8.25 2.24 11.87
CA PRO A 521 7.88 3.05 10.71
C PRO A 521 9.12 3.61 10.04
N SER A 522 9.31 3.31 8.75
CA SER A 522 10.54 3.68 8.05
C SER A 522 10.79 5.19 8.01
N HIS A 523 9.74 6.02 7.97
CA HIS A 523 9.93 7.48 8.02
C HIS A 523 10.35 7.97 9.41
N LEU A 524 9.90 7.37 10.53
CA LEU A 524 10.39 7.69 11.87
C LEU A 524 11.83 7.21 12.07
N PHE A 525 12.19 6.05 11.51
CA PHE A 525 13.58 5.62 11.44
C PHE A 525 14.46 6.64 10.72
N LEU A 526 13.99 7.20 9.60
CA LEU A 526 14.71 8.23 8.85
C LEU A 526 14.77 9.57 9.60
N HIS A 527 13.77 9.88 10.42
CA HIS A 527 13.84 11.02 11.35
C HIS A 527 14.94 10.83 12.38
N ALA A 528 14.98 9.65 13.02
CA ALA A 528 15.98 9.37 14.04
C ALA A 528 17.41 9.22 13.48
N HIS A 529 17.57 8.66 12.30
CA HIS A 529 18.87 8.24 11.78
C HIS A 529 19.26 8.81 10.40
N GLY A 530 18.27 9.22 9.59
CA GLY A 530 18.46 9.68 8.20
C GLY A 530 18.50 11.21 8.02
N GLY A 531 18.41 11.98 9.11
CA GLY A 531 18.51 13.45 9.07
C GLY A 531 17.24 14.16 8.58
N LEU A 532 16.09 13.48 8.58
CA LEU A 532 14.80 14.12 8.27
C LEU A 532 14.25 14.97 9.44
N ASP A 533 14.73 14.73 10.66
CA ASP A 533 14.42 15.54 11.85
C ASP A 533 14.69 17.04 11.64
N ARG A 534 15.70 17.39 10.82
CA ARG A 534 16.13 18.77 10.56
C ARG A 534 15.17 19.56 9.69
N ILE A 535 14.23 18.90 9.01
CA ILE A 535 13.31 19.56 8.06
C ILE A 535 11.85 19.50 8.52
N GLN A 536 11.56 18.83 9.64
CA GLN A 536 10.17 18.63 10.08
C GLN A 536 9.51 19.84 10.73
N ASP A 537 10.25 20.58 11.54
CA ASP A 537 9.62 21.56 12.42
C ASP A 537 9.37 22.92 11.79
N ALA A 538 10.17 23.31 10.79
CA ALA A 538 10.03 24.60 10.15
C ALA A 538 8.89 24.63 9.11
N ASP A 539 8.65 23.50 8.44
CA ASP A 539 7.90 23.48 7.18
C ASP A 539 6.61 22.65 7.21
N ALA A 540 6.44 21.79 8.21
CA ALA A 540 5.32 20.86 8.25
C ALA A 540 4.26 21.20 9.29
N ARG A 541 4.35 22.37 9.91
CA ARG A 541 3.38 22.77 10.93
C ARG A 541 2.01 22.95 10.29
N ASP A 542 1.06 22.10 10.68
CA ASP A 542 -0.35 22.46 10.54
C ASP A 542 -0.58 23.76 11.34
N PRO A 543 -0.99 24.86 10.69
CA PRO A 543 -1.23 26.13 11.39
C PRO A 543 -2.23 26.02 12.53
N ALA A 544 -3.11 25.02 12.46
CA ALA A 544 -4.10 24.71 13.48
C ALA A 544 -3.57 23.77 14.59
N SER A 545 -2.32 23.29 14.49
CA SER A 545 -1.73 22.47 15.54
C SER A 545 -1.31 23.33 16.73
N PRO A 546 -1.78 23.05 17.96
CA PRO A 546 -1.46 23.83 19.15
C PRO A 546 0.04 23.86 19.49
N ALA A 547 0.76 22.81 19.15
CA ALA A 547 2.19 22.67 19.43
C ALA A 547 2.98 22.10 18.24
N PRO A 548 4.31 22.23 18.22
CA PRO A 548 5.16 21.63 17.20
C PRO A 548 5.06 20.10 17.17
N ALA A 549 5.09 19.50 15.97
CA ALA A 549 4.96 18.04 15.79
C ALA A 549 5.98 17.23 16.63
N ARG A 550 7.20 17.74 16.83
CA ARG A 550 8.22 17.09 17.65
C ARG A 550 7.84 16.95 19.13
N GLN A 551 7.01 17.86 19.67
CA GLN A 551 6.53 17.76 21.03
C GLN A 551 5.61 16.56 21.20
N TYR A 552 4.65 16.40 20.27
CA TYR A 552 3.75 15.24 20.24
C TYR A 552 4.51 13.93 20.02
N LEU A 553 5.53 13.94 19.13
CA LEU A 553 6.38 12.77 18.92
C LEU A 553 7.13 12.39 20.21
N ARG A 554 7.71 13.37 20.92
CA ARG A 554 8.40 13.12 22.20
C ARG A 554 7.45 12.53 23.22
N GLU A 555 6.27 13.13 23.42
CA GLU A 555 5.25 12.63 24.33
C GLU A 555 4.82 11.20 23.99
N ALA A 556 4.56 10.90 22.69
CA ALA A 556 4.18 9.57 22.25
C ALA A 556 5.29 8.52 22.51
N LEU A 557 6.57 8.89 22.38
CA LEU A 557 7.71 8.03 22.70
C LEU A 557 7.84 7.81 24.21
N GLU A 558 7.73 8.86 25.04
CA GLU A 558 7.79 8.81 26.51
C GLU A 558 6.65 7.95 27.08
N ARG A 559 5.44 8.12 26.56
CA ARG A 559 4.27 7.31 26.91
C ARG A 559 4.29 5.90 26.32
N ARG A 560 5.29 5.57 25.49
CA ARG A 560 5.41 4.29 24.76
C ARG A 560 4.23 3.97 23.85
N TRP A 561 3.56 4.99 23.32
CA TRP A 561 2.51 4.82 22.33
C TRP A 561 3.07 4.34 21.01
N ILE A 562 4.28 4.82 20.66
CA ILE A 562 5.04 4.41 19.48
C ILE A 562 6.47 4.02 19.88
N ARG A 563 7.14 3.31 19.00
CA ARG A 563 8.54 2.90 19.17
C ARG A 563 9.35 3.22 17.92
N VAL A 564 10.59 3.58 18.11
CA VAL A 564 11.58 3.71 17.03
C VAL A 564 12.77 2.83 17.39
N ARG A 565 13.13 1.95 16.49
CA ARG A 565 14.27 1.04 16.63
C ARG A 565 15.20 1.19 15.43
N PRO A 566 16.50 1.08 15.59
CA PRO A 566 17.19 1.20 16.89
C PRO A 566 16.87 2.56 17.55
N ALA A 567 17.11 2.67 18.86
CA ALA A 567 16.92 3.94 19.55
C ALA A 567 17.79 5.05 18.95
N ALA A 568 17.40 6.32 19.06
CA ALA A 568 18.07 7.43 18.39
C ALA A 568 19.56 7.57 18.76
N ASP A 569 19.93 7.17 19.99
CA ASP A 569 21.31 7.14 20.50
C ASP A 569 22.11 5.91 20.07
N ARG A 570 21.46 4.92 19.42
CA ARG A 570 22.10 3.70 18.91
C ARG A 570 22.07 3.70 17.38
N PRO A 571 23.13 4.13 16.69
CA PRO A 571 23.12 4.20 15.24
C PRO A 571 23.00 2.80 14.62
N PRO A 572 22.24 2.67 13.51
CA PRO A 572 22.20 1.44 12.73
C PRO A 572 23.58 1.15 12.14
N ARG A 573 23.97 -0.13 12.12
CA ARG A 573 25.30 -0.58 11.66
C ARG A 573 25.22 -1.44 10.40
N VAL A 574 24.20 -2.25 10.26
CA VAL A 574 23.97 -3.11 9.10
C VAL A 574 22.61 -2.80 8.52
N LEU A 575 22.56 -2.59 7.21
CA LEU A 575 21.30 -2.51 6.45
C LEU A 575 21.26 -3.66 5.45
N VAL A 576 20.27 -4.51 5.58
CA VAL A 576 19.94 -5.55 4.58
C VAL A 576 18.66 -5.16 3.89
N THR A 577 18.68 -5.11 2.56
CA THR A 577 17.49 -4.88 1.74
C THR A 577 17.19 -6.11 0.89
N SER A 578 15.92 -6.46 0.72
CA SER A 578 15.52 -7.57 -0.14
C SER A 578 14.32 -7.21 -1.00
N GLY A 579 14.50 -7.28 -2.33
CA GLY A 579 13.47 -6.88 -3.31
C GLY A 579 12.97 -5.43 -3.09
N CYS A 580 13.81 -4.58 -2.55
CA CYS A 580 13.49 -3.23 -2.13
C CYS A 580 14.56 -2.24 -2.58
N ASN A 581 14.15 -1.00 -2.86
CA ASN A 581 15.04 0.06 -3.32
C ASN A 581 14.86 1.33 -2.47
N PRO A 582 15.44 1.39 -1.25
CA PRO A 582 15.38 2.54 -0.35
C PRO A 582 15.71 3.88 -0.99
N LEU A 583 16.81 4.02 -1.71
CA LEU A 583 17.22 5.29 -2.32
C LEU A 583 16.24 5.80 -3.38
N ARG A 584 15.42 4.93 -3.96
CA ARG A 584 14.32 5.36 -4.82
C ARG A 584 13.06 5.71 -4.02
N ARG A 585 12.80 5.01 -2.92
CA ARG A 585 11.54 5.07 -2.17
C ARG A 585 11.55 6.13 -1.06
N TRP A 586 12.68 6.28 -0.37
CA TRP A 586 12.79 7.18 0.78
C TRP A 586 12.76 8.65 0.37
N PRO A 587 12.18 9.53 1.20
CA PRO A 587 12.18 10.97 0.96
C PRO A 587 13.58 11.56 1.09
N SER A 588 13.85 12.62 0.36
CA SER A 588 15.14 13.34 0.35
C SER A 588 16.34 12.38 0.26
N PRO A 589 16.43 11.51 -0.77
CA PRO A 589 17.37 10.40 -0.80
C PRO A 589 18.83 10.83 -0.70
N GLN A 590 19.23 11.98 -1.26
CA GLN A 590 20.61 12.47 -1.12
C GLN A 590 20.95 12.90 0.31
N ARG A 591 19.97 13.46 1.03
CA ARG A 591 20.14 13.78 2.45
C ARG A 591 20.27 12.51 3.28
N VAL A 592 19.41 11.55 3.06
CA VAL A 592 19.44 10.26 3.75
C VAL A 592 20.78 9.53 3.48
N GLU A 593 21.22 9.50 2.24
CA GLU A 593 22.52 8.93 1.88
C GLU A 593 23.67 9.63 2.61
N LYS A 594 23.67 10.95 2.64
CA LYS A 594 24.72 11.72 3.32
C LYS A 594 24.76 11.50 4.83
N VAL A 595 23.64 11.25 5.48
CA VAL A 595 23.53 11.16 6.94
C VAL A 595 23.55 9.72 7.44
N LEU A 596 22.85 8.81 6.74
CA LEU A 596 22.68 7.41 7.18
C LEU A 596 23.80 6.50 6.69
N TRP A 597 24.21 6.61 5.38
CA TRP A 597 25.22 5.71 4.80
C TRP A 597 26.52 5.65 5.56
N PRO A 598 27.08 6.77 6.08
CA PRO A 598 28.32 6.73 6.86
C PRO A 598 28.23 5.98 8.19
N LYS A 599 27.01 5.82 8.76
CA LYS A 599 26.78 5.08 9.99
C LYS A 599 26.79 3.56 9.78
N LEU A 600 26.54 3.13 8.54
CA LEU A 600 26.40 1.72 8.19
C LEU A 600 27.76 1.12 7.85
N HIS A 601 28.15 0.07 8.58
CA HIS A 601 29.36 -0.69 8.30
C HIS A 601 29.17 -1.63 7.11
N MET A 602 27.93 -2.15 6.94
CA MET A 602 27.55 -3.03 5.84
C MET A 602 26.20 -2.64 5.27
N ILE A 603 26.12 -2.58 3.94
CA ILE A 603 24.86 -2.51 3.19
C ILE A 603 24.84 -3.69 2.24
N ALA A 604 23.91 -4.64 2.47
CA ALA A 604 23.72 -5.79 1.62
C ALA A 604 22.38 -5.67 0.88
N ALA A 605 22.39 -5.81 -0.44
CA ALA A 605 21.19 -5.80 -1.27
C ALA A 605 20.98 -7.18 -1.91
N ILE A 606 19.82 -7.78 -1.61
CA ILE A 606 19.33 -9.03 -2.20
C ILE A 606 18.30 -8.63 -3.25
N ASP A 607 18.66 -8.75 -4.52
CA ASP A 607 17.78 -8.35 -5.63
C ASP A 607 18.11 -9.18 -6.88
N PHE A 608 17.18 -9.28 -7.81
CA PHE A 608 17.45 -9.91 -9.10
C PHE A 608 18.08 -8.94 -10.10
N ARG A 609 17.95 -7.64 -9.90
CA ARG A 609 18.49 -6.59 -10.76
C ARG A 609 19.29 -5.54 -9.98
N LEU A 610 20.13 -4.80 -10.69
CA LEU A 610 20.94 -3.73 -10.10
C LEU A 610 20.10 -2.45 -9.96
N SER A 611 19.62 -2.20 -8.73
CA SER A 611 18.84 -1.00 -8.36
C SER A 611 19.75 0.16 -7.93
N SER A 612 19.21 1.38 -7.81
CA SER A 612 19.95 2.53 -7.29
C SER A 612 20.56 2.29 -5.90
N THR A 613 19.85 1.58 -5.03
CA THR A 613 20.38 1.17 -3.73
C THR A 613 21.49 0.14 -3.89
N GLY A 614 21.28 -0.87 -4.75
CA GLY A 614 22.29 -1.86 -5.06
C GLY A 614 23.58 -1.24 -5.58
N MET A 615 23.49 -0.25 -6.47
CA MET A 615 24.69 0.46 -6.98
C MET A 615 25.52 1.13 -5.89
N LYS A 616 24.94 1.41 -4.72
CA LYS A 616 25.60 2.05 -3.57
C LYS A 616 25.72 1.13 -2.34
N ALA A 617 25.51 -0.17 -2.52
CA ALA A 617 25.71 -1.20 -1.51
C ALA A 617 27.18 -1.65 -1.42
N ASP A 618 27.50 -2.44 -0.39
CA ASP A 618 28.79 -3.09 -0.21
C ASP A 618 28.80 -4.51 -0.75
N LEU A 619 27.63 -5.15 -0.74
CA LEU A 619 27.42 -6.54 -1.12
C LEU A 619 26.12 -6.67 -1.92
N LEU A 620 26.19 -7.35 -3.07
CA LEU A 620 25.02 -7.71 -3.87
C LEU A 620 24.88 -9.23 -3.86
N LEU A 621 23.70 -9.71 -3.51
CA LEU A 621 23.32 -11.12 -3.49
C LEU A 621 22.26 -11.37 -4.56
N PRO A 622 22.52 -12.22 -5.56
CA PRO A 622 21.64 -12.44 -6.69
C PRO A 622 20.41 -13.25 -6.25
N ALA A 623 19.23 -12.64 -6.32
CA ALA A 623 17.96 -13.31 -6.10
C ALA A 623 17.44 -13.96 -7.37
N ALA A 624 16.78 -15.11 -7.23
CA ALA A 624 16.09 -15.79 -8.33
C ALA A 624 14.91 -14.94 -8.84
N GLY A 625 14.73 -14.92 -10.15
CA GLY A 625 13.57 -14.30 -10.80
C GLY A 625 12.26 -15.02 -10.47
N TYR A 626 11.12 -14.43 -10.82
CA TYR A 626 9.82 -14.99 -10.44
C TYR A 626 9.53 -16.35 -11.07
N TYR A 627 10.05 -16.61 -12.26
CA TYR A 627 9.90 -17.90 -12.96
C TYR A 627 11.02 -18.90 -12.66
N GLU A 628 11.99 -18.50 -11.87
CA GLU A 628 13.12 -19.31 -11.43
C GLU A 628 12.91 -19.90 -10.02
N LYS A 629 11.76 -19.66 -9.40
CA LYS A 629 11.40 -20.16 -8.06
C LYS A 629 9.91 -20.47 -7.95
N ARG A 630 9.55 -21.26 -6.95
CA ARG A 630 8.16 -21.57 -6.60
C ARG A 630 7.57 -20.47 -5.71
N GLY A 631 6.27 -20.30 -5.77
CA GLY A 631 5.60 -19.37 -4.86
C GLY A 631 4.11 -19.27 -5.10
N ILE A 632 3.51 -18.48 -4.25
CA ILE A 632 2.10 -18.13 -4.29
C ILE A 632 1.92 -16.63 -4.50
N LYS A 633 0.78 -16.25 -5.03
CA LYS A 633 0.38 -14.85 -5.20
C LYS A 633 -1.11 -14.71 -4.98
N TYR A 634 -1.51 -13.64 -4.34
CA TYR A 634 -2.92 -13.31 -4.18
C TYR A 634 -3.16 -11.83 -4.50
N ALA A 635 -4.40 -11.52 -4.87
CA ALA A 635 -4.79 -10.18 -5.33
C ALA A 635 -5.51 -9.39 -4.25
N MET A 636 -5.21 -9.63 -3.01
CA MET A 636 -6.00 -9.03 -1.96
C MET A 636 -7.50 -9.39 -2.12
N ALA A 637 -8.40 -8.54 -1.65
CA ALA A 637 -9.82 -8.78 -1.83
C ALA A 637 -10.31 -8.62 -3.28
N LEU A 638 -9.63 -7.82 -4.11
CA LEU A 638 -10.09 -7.47 -5.46
C LEU A 638 -10.28 -8.66 -6.40
N ALA A 639 -9.38 -9.65 -6.34
CA ALA A 639 -9.60 -10.92 -7.01
C ALA A 639 -9.42 -12.03 -5.97
N PRO A 640 -10.50 -12.67 -5.55
CA PRO A 640 -10.51 -13.60 -4.41
C PRO A 640 -9.90 -14.95 -4.77
N TYR A 641 -8.64 -14.94 -5.22
CA TYR A 641 -7.89 -16.12 -5.60
C TYR A 641 -6.49 -16.10 -5.01
N VAL A 642 -6.01 -17.27 -4.60
CA VAL A 642 -4.60 -17.55 -4.38
C VAL A 642 -4.06 -18.26 -5.62
N VAL A 643 -3.11 -17.62 -6.31
CA VAL A 643 -2.48 -18.14 -7.53
C VAL A 643 -1.16 -18.79 -7.18
N VAL A 644 -0.85 -19.92 -7.78
CA VAL A 644 0.39 -20.65 -7.58
C VAL A 644 1.25 -20.62 -8.83
N GLY A 645 2.56 -20.62 -8.64
CA GLY A 645 3.54 -20.68 -9.72
C GLY A 645 4.68 -21.61 -9.38
N ASP A 646 4.98 -22.52 -10.31
CA ASP A 646 6.13 -23.43 -10.20
C ASP A 646 7.37 -22.83 -10.84
N ARG A 647 8.50 -23.45 -10.59
CA ARG A 647 9.78 -23.13 -11.20
C ARG A 647 9.79 -23.55 -12.67
N ALA A 648 9.73 -22.57 -13.56
CA ALA A 648 9.74 -22.83 -14.99
C ALA A 648 11.15 -23.10 -15.53
N VAL A 649 12.16 -22.39 -15.02
CA VAL A 649 13.56 -22.51 -15.45
C VAL A 649 14.49 -22.51 -14.24
N ALA A 650 15.73 -22.99 -14.43
CA ALA A 650 16.76 -22.88 -13.40
C ALA A 650 17.12 -21.40 -13.16
N PRO A 651 17.51 -21.04 -11.93
CA PRO A 651 18.02 -19.70 -11.65
C PRO A 651 19.21 -19.34 -12.53
N LEU A 652 19.24 -18.11 -13.03
CA LEU A 652 20.31 -17.64 -13.90
C LEU A 652 21.62 -17.44 -13.12
N GLY A 653 22.70 -18.06 -13.62
CA GLY A 653 23.99 -18.01 -12.96
C GLY A 653 24.01 -18.70 -11.60
N GLU A 654 24.34 -17.96 -10.56
CA GLU A 654 24.35 -18.46 -9.17
C GLU A 654 23.21 -17.89 -8.32
N ALA A 655 22.15 -17.32 -8.96
CA ALA A 655 21.03 -16.75 -8.24
C ALA A 655 20.27 -17.81 -7.40
N LYS A 656 19.72 -17.39 -6.27
CA LYS A 656 19.04 -18.26 -5.31
C LYS A 656 17.70 -17.70 -4.88
N GLY A 657 16.75 -18.57 -4.54
CA GLY A 657 15.54 -18.15 -3.84
C GLY A 657 15.85 -17.51 -2.48
N GLU A 658 15.03 -16.58 -2.07
CA GLU A 658 15.30 -15.84 -0.83
C GLU A 658 15.23 -16.74 0.41
N TRP A 659 14.36 -17.77 0.41
CA TRP A 659 14.36 -18.78 1.49
C TRP A 659 15.72 -19.47 1.58
N GLU A 660 16.26 -19.94 0.44
CA GLU A 660 17.58 -20.58 0.38
C GLU A 660 18.68 -19.63 0.89
N ILE A 661 18.63 -18.34 0.50
CA ILE A 661 19.59 -17.33 0.96
C ILE A 661 19.51 -17.19 2.47
N MET A 662 18.29 -17.08 3.03
CA MET A 662 18.10 -16.89 4.47
C MET A 662 18.51 -18.13 5.28
N ALA A 663 18.17 -19.34 4.83
CA ALA A 663 18.57 -20.57 5.48
C ALA A 663 20.10 -20.74 5.51
N ARG A 664 20.77 -20.47 4.39
CA ARG A 664 22.23 -20.49 4.30
C ARG A 664 22.90 -19.41 5.15
N LEU A 665 22.30 -18.20 5.20
CA LEU A 665 22.77 -17.11 6.06
C LEU A 665 22.61 -17.47 7.54
N ALA A 666 21.48 -18.05 7.92
CA ALA A 666 21.25 -18.52 9.29
C ALA A 666 22.30 -19.54 9.72
N ARG A 667 22.60 -20.52 8.86
CA ARG A 667 23.67 -21.49 9.11
C ARG A 667 25.03 -20.81 9.25
N ARG A 668 25.34 -19.88 8.38
CA ARG A 668 26.62 -19.14 8.44
C ARG A 668 26.74 -18.29 9.71
N ILE A 669 25.65 -17.65 10.16
CA ILE A 669 25.62 -16.94 11.45
C ILE A 669 25.96 -17.89 12.60
N GLN A 670 25.33 -19.07 12.65
CA GLN A 670 25.59 -20.08 13.67
C GLN A 670 27.04 -20.58 13.64
N ASP A 671 27.56 -20.94 12.45
CA ASP A 671 28.93 -21.42 12.30
C ASP A 671 29.93 -20.36 12.78
N ARG A 672 29.78 -19.11 12.33
CA ARG A 672 30.63 -18.01 12.72
C ARG A 672 30.51 -17.65 14.21
N ALA A 673 29.31 -17.75 14.78
CA ALA A 673 29.09 -17.56 16.21
C ALA A 673 29.88 -18.61 17.03
N ARG A 674 29.80 -19.87 16.66
CA ARG A 674 30.53 -20.98 17.28
C ARG A 674 32.05 -20.81 17.13
N GLU A 675 32.54 -20.45 15.94
CA GLU A 675 33.95 -20.17 15.69
C GLU A 675 34.51 -19.00 16.55
N ARG A 676 33.64 -18.05 16.90
CA ARG A 676 33.98 -16.92 17.77
C ARG A 676 33.79 -17.22 19.27
N GLY A 677 33.39 -18.43 19.61
CA GLY A 677 33.12 -18.82 20.99
C GLY A 677 31.87 -18.17 21.61
N LEU A 678 30.91 -17.72 20.77
CA LEU A 678 29.64 -17.20 21.24
C LEU A 678 28.73 -18.35 21.66
N GLU A 679 27.96 -18.14 22.70
CA GLU A 679 27.01 -19.12 23.25
C GLU A 679 25.56 -18.64 23.05
N GLY A 680 24.61 -19.48 23.45
CA GLY A 680 23.17 -19.18 23.45
C GLY A 680 22.57 -19.12 22.05
N GLU A 681 21.61 -18.24 21.87
CA GLU A 681 20.73 -18.22 20.69
C GLU A 681 21.46 -18.05 19.34
N LEU A 682 22.63 -17.40 19.34
CA LEU A 682 23.43 -17.22 18.12
C LEU A 682 24.19 -18.50 17.76
N ALA A 683 24.63 -19.29 18.76
CA ALA A 683 25.28 -20.57 18.54
C ALA A 683 24.31 -21.69 18.09
N GLU A 684 23.02 -21.47 18.22
CA GLU A 684 21.93 -22.36 17.82
C GLU A 684 21.02 -21.72 16.74
N PHE A 685 21.49 -20.66 16.10
CA PHE A 685 20.65 -19.81 15.26
C PHE A 685 20.02 -20.52 14.07
N TYR A 686 20.78 -21.40 13.39
CA TYR A 686 20.25 -22.20 12.29
C TYR A 686 19.29 -23.28 12.80
N ASP A 687 19.60 -23.89 13.94
CA ASP A 687 18.74 -24.94 14.51
C ASP A 687 17.37 -24.35 14.83
N ARG A 688 17.32 -23.14 15.39
CA ARG A 688 16.08 -22.37 15.59
C ARG A 688 15.41 -21.92 14.28
N PHE A 689 16.19 -21.49 13.29
CA PHE A 689 15.65 -21.10 11.97
C PHE A 689 15.03 -22.29 11.24
N SER A 690 15.68 -23.44 11.26
CA SER A 690 15.25 -24.64 10.55
C SER A 690 14.20 -25.47 11.30
N GLU A 691 13.78 -25.05 12.51
CA GLU A 691 12.97 -25.86 13.43
C GLU A 691 13.60 -27.24 13.67
N GLU A 692 14.83 -27.22 14.18
CA GLU A 692 15.61 -28.42 14.48
C GLU A 692 15.82 -29.32 13.27
N GLY A 693 16.03 -28.71 12.11
CA GLY A 693 16.30 -29.41 10.84
C GLY A 693 15.07 -29.79 10.04
N ARG A 694 13.88 -29.35 10.47
CA ARG A 694 12.62 -29.58 9.73
C ARG A 694 12.63 -28.92 8.36
N TYR A 695 13.23 -27.73 8.25
CA TYR A 695 13.29 -26.95 7.02
C TYR A 695 14.73 -26.67 6.60
N GLY A 696 15.16 -27.27 5.51
CA GLY A 696 16.43 -26.99 4.86
C GLY A 696 16.39 -25.83 3.87
N PRO A 697 17.53 -25.51 3.26
CA PRO A 697 17.61 -24.48 2.24
C PRO A 697 16.75 -24.71 0.99
N ASP A 698 16.52 -25.98 0.63
CA ASP A 698 15.87 -26.38 -0.61
C ASP A 698 14.39 -26.79 -0.41
N ASP A 699 13.81 -26.56 0.77
CA ASP A 699 12.47 -27.03 1.18
C ASP A 699 11.34 -26.05 0.85
N ASP A 700 11.51 -25.20 -0.17
CA ASP A 700 10.50 -24.22 -0.61
C ASP A 700 9.13 -24.86 -0.92
N GLU A 701 9.13 -26.07 -1.50
CA GLU A 701 7.91 -26.82 -1.82
C GLU A 701 7.19 -27.32 -0.56
N ALA A 702 7.93 -27.91 0.40
CA ALA A 702 7.37 -28.38 1.66
C ALA A 702 6.77 -27.23 2.48
N ILE A 703 7.39 -26.07 2.44
CA ILE A 703 6.91 -24.85 3.10
C ILE A 703 5.63 -24.37 2.43
N LEU A 704 5.57 -24.35 1.10
CA LEU A 704 4.35 -23.98 0.36
C LEU A 704 3.21 -24.95 0.65
N ASP A 705 3.48 -26.26 0.67
CA ASP A 705 2.49 -27.28 1.02
C ASP A 705 1.93 -27.04 2.43
N GLN A 706 2.81 -26.75 3.40
CA GLN A 706 2.38 -26.42 4.77
C GLN A 706 1.52 -25.14 4.80
N ILE A 707 1.98 -24.06 4.15
CA ILE A 707 1.25 -22.78 4.12
C ILE A 707 -0.18 -23.00 3.61
N LEU A 708 -0.31 -23.71 2.49
CA LEU A 708 -1.61 -23.97 1.88
C LEU A 708 -2.50 -24.89 2.71
N ARG A 709 -1.96 -26.02 3.21
CA ARG A 709 -2.74 -26.97 4.03
C ARG A 709 -3.22 -26.37 5.35
N ARG A 710 -2.47 -25.43 5.92
CA ARG A 710 -2.78 -24.82 7.21
C ARG A 710 -3.55 -23.51 7.10
N SER A 711 -3.91 -23.10 5.90
CA SER A 711 -4.67 -21.89 5.66
C SER A 711 -6.13 -22.23 5.34
N SER A 712 -7.05 -21.66 6.10
CA SER A 712 -8.49 -21.85 5.92
C SER A 712 -8.97 -21.33 4.56
N ALA A 713 -8.41 -20.19 4.12
CA ALA A 713 -8.74 -19.57 2.84
C ALA A 713 -8.50 -20.46 1.61
N THR A 714 -7.61 -21.44 1.69
CA THR A 714 -7.29 -22.39 0.62
C THR A 714 -8.02 -23.73 0.79
N GLY A 715 -8.83 -23.87 1.85
CA GLY A 715 -9.57 -25.10 2.15
C GLY A 715 -8.67 -26.30 2.48
N GLY A 716 -7.43 -26.06 2.94
CA GLY A 716 -6.48 -27.10 3.29
C GLY A 716 -5.86 -27.83 2.07
N MET A 717 -5.93 -27.23 0.89
CA MET A 717 -5.38 -27.78 -0.35
C MET A 717 -3.86 -27.92 -0.25
N GLY A 718 -3.30 -29.03 -0.73
CA GLY A 718 -1.84 -29.23 -0.80
C GLY A 718 -1.21 -28.60 -2.05
N TRP A 719 0.13 -28.48 -2.05
CA TRP A 719 0.87 -27.86 -3.15
C TRP A 719 0.61 -28.51 -4.51
N THR A 720 0.70 -29.82 -4.61
CA THR A 720 0.48 -30.57 -5.87
C THR A 720 -0.93 -30.34 -6.42
N GLU A 721 -1.93 -30.30 -5.54
CA GLU A 721 -3.32 -30.06 -5.91
C GLU A 721 -3.51 -28.61 -6.36
N ALA A 722 -2.90 -27.66 -5.65
CA ALA A 722 -2.89 -26.26 -5.97
C ALA A 722 -2.28 -25.97 -7.36
N LEU A 723 -1.17 -26.63 -7.70
CA LEU A 723 -0.55 -26.51 -9.02
C LEU A 723 -1.47 -26.98 -10.16
N ARG A 724 -2.23 -28.06 -9.94
CA ARG A 724 -3.22 -28.52 -10.94
C ARG A 724 -4.36 -27.52 -11.11
N ALA A 725 -4.80 -26.89 -10.01
CA ALA A 725 -5.85 -25.86 -10.05
C ALA A 725 -5.36 -24.56 -10.68
N GLY A 726 -4.09 -24.17 -10.43
CA GLY A 726 -3.47 -22.93 -10.90
C GLY A 726 -3.93 -21.69 -10.14
N ALA A 727 -5.23 -21.53 -9.88
CA ALA A 727 -5.82 -20.51 -9.04
C ALA A 727 -6.82 -21.13 -8.07
N ILE A 728 -6.65 -20.88 -6.79
CA ILE A 728 -7.48 -21.40 -5.72
C ILE A 728 -8.48 -20.32 -5.33
N PRO A 729 -9.79 -20.51 -5.51
CA PRO A 729 -10.78 -19.57 -4.99
C PRO A 729 -10.65 -19.46 -3.47
N VAL A 730 -10.58 -18.24 -2.96
CA VAL A 730 -10.59 -17.99 -1.51
C VAL A 730 -11.92 -18.47 -0.94
N ARG A 731 -11.84 -19.33 0.06
CA ARG A 731 -13.00 -19.83 0.79
C ARG A 731 -13.28 -18.94 1.99
N SER A 732 -14.41 -19.17 2.61
CA SER A 732 -14.74 -18.55 3.89
C SER A 732 -13.63 -18.80 4.90
N ILE A 733 -13.16 -17.71 5.48
CA ILE A 733 -12.13 -17.69 6.51
C ILE A 733 -12.73 -17.38 7.89
N GLY A 734 -13.99 -17.72 8.03
CA GLY A 734 -14.78 -17.49 9.22
C GLY A 734 -15.34 -16.07 9.31
N PRO A 735 -16.06 -15.75 10.38
CA PRO A 735 -16.75 -14.47 10.54
C PRO A 735 -15.83 -13.25 10.57
N TRP A 736 -14.52 -13.49 10.73
CA TRP A 736 -13.51 -12.45 10.78
C TRP A 736 -12.88 -12.16 9.43
N GLY A 737 -13.24 -12.89 8.42
CA GLY A 737 -12.63 -12.81 7.13
C GLY A 737 -11.14 -13.15 7.23
N THR A 738 -10.31 -12.28 6.75
CA THR A 738 -8.88 -12.29 7.03
C THR A 738 -8.64 -11.67 8.39
N THR A 739 -7.48 -11.93 8.99
CA THR A 739 -6.98 -11.18 10.16
C THR A 739 -6.97 -9.65 9.95
N ASN A 740 -7.33 -9.19 8.78
CA ASN A 740 -7.31 -7.79 8.33
C ASN A 740 -8.70 -7.16 8.25
N GLY A 741 -9.70 -7.70 8.93
CA GLY A 741 -10.98 -7.00 9.10
C GLY A 741 -11.87 -6.93 7.86
N ILE A 742 -11.68 -7.80 6.86
CA ILE A 742 -12.65 -7.90 5.76
C ILE A 742 -14.01 -8.32 6.29
N GLY A 743 -14.03 -9.08 7.38
CA GLY A 743 -15.23 -9.33 8.20
C GLY A 743 -16.41 -9.90 7.43
N SER A 744 -16.15 -10.65 6.38
CA SER A 744 -17.20 -11.27 5.56
C SER A 744 -16.92 -12.74 5.37
N GLU A 745 -17.92 -13.55 5.52
CA GLU A 745 -17.90 -14.90 5.01
C GLU A 745 -18.03 -14.85 3.49
N VAL A 746 -17.13 -15.56 2.81
CA VAL A 746 -17.14 -15.70 1.36
C VAL A 746 -17.41 -17.16 1.02
N GLU A 747 -18.56 -17.42 0.47
CA GLU A 747 -18.79 -18.72 -0.17
C GLU A 747 -17.92 -18.82 -1.43
N PRO A 748 -17.37 -19.99 -1.75
CA PRO A 748 -16.68 -20.21 -3.01
C PRO A 748 -17.56 -19.77 -4.19
N GLY A 749 -17.05 -18.89 -5.04
CA GLY A 749 -17.83 -18.31 -6.13
C GLY A 749 -18.75 -17.15 -5.73
N GLY A 750 -18.66 -16.65 -4.51
CA GLY A 750 -19.40 -15.49 -4.04
C GLY A 750 -18.65 -14.17 -4.20
N THR A 751 -19.37 -13.06 -4.22
CA THR A 751 -18.81 -11.70 -4.16
C THR A 751 -18.30 -11.42 -2.76
N LEU A 752 -17.08 -10.90 -2.64
CA LEU A 752 -16.52 -10.47 -1.38
C LEU A 752 -16.94 -9.03 -1.07
N SER A 753 -17.74 -8.85 -0.01
CA SER A 753 -18.15 -7.53 0.50
C SER A 753 -17.74 -7.40 1.97
N PRO A 754 -16.95 -6.39 2.34
CA PRO A 754 -16.42 -6.26 3.69
C PRO A 754 -17.46 -5.72 4.68
N SER A 755 -17.18 -5.92 5.97
CA SER A 755 -17.94 -5.37 7.12
C SER A 755 -19.36 -5.90 7.27
N ARG A 756 -19.75 -6.96 6.57
CA ARG A 756 -21.09 -7.57 6.70
C ARG A 756 -21.34 -8.11 8.10
N ILE A 757 -20.31 -8.61 8.76
CA ILE A 757 -20.41 -9.10 10.13
C ILE A 757 -20.93 -8.04 11.12
N HIS A 758 -20.59 -6.76 10.90
CA HIS A 758 -21.08 -5.67 11.75
C HIS A 758 -22.53 -5.28 11.41
N VAL A 759 -22.86 -5.27 10.11
CA VAL A 759 -24.16 -4.77 9.65
C VAL A 759 -25.23 -5.88 9.66
N GLU A 760 -24.90 -7.06 9.14
CA GLU A 760 -25.82 -8.21 9.10
C GLU A 760 -25.73 -9.03 10.40
N GLY A 761 -24.51 -9.29 10.88
CA GLY A 761 -24.25 -10.07 12.08
C GLY A 761 -24.38 -9.29 13.40
N LYS A 762 -24.56 -7.96 13.33
CA LYS A 762 -24.73 -7.07 14.49
C LYS A 762 -23.59 -7.10 15.52
N HIS A 763 -22.40 -7.49 15.08
CA HIS A 763 -21.22 -7.44 15.94
C HIS A 763 -20.65 -6.03 16.06
N ALA A 764 -20.20 -5.66 17.26
CA ALA A 764 -19.60 -4.38 17.55
C ALA A 764 -18.35 -4.14 16.68
N TRP A 765 -18.18 -2.90 16.23
CA TRP A 765 -16.98 -2.44 15.52
C TRP A 765 -15.78 -2.44 16.48
N PRO A 766 -14.56 -2.69 15.99
CA PRO A 766 -13.36 -2.71 16.84
C PRO A 766 -12.88 -1.28 17.18
N THR A 767 -13.80 -0.42 17.57
CA THR A 767 -13.58 0.98 17.98
C THR A 767 -13.81 1.17 19.47
N LEU A 768 -13.50 2.34 20.00
CA LEU A 768 -13.74 2.67 21.40
C LEU A 768 -15.23 2.59 21.75
N THR A 769 -16.12 3.02 20.85
CA THR A 769 -17.58 3.04 21.07
C THR A 769 -18.29 1.77 20.65
N GLY A 770 -17.60 0.82 20.01
CA GLY A 770 -18.23 -0.35 19.38
C GLY A 770 -19.03 0.00 18.12
N ARG A 771 -18.91 1.20 17.57
CA ARG A 771 -19.62 1.74 16.42
C ARG A 771 -18.65 2.27 15.36
N GLN A 772 -19.13 2.57 14.16
CA GLN A 772 -18.43 3.43 13.24
C GLN A 772 -18.30 4.80 13.90
N GLN A 773 -17.07 5.15 14.28
CA GLN A 773 -16.82 6.25 15.22
C GLN A 773 -16.42 7.53 14.48
N PHE A 774 -17.26 8.54 14.53
CA PHE A 774 -17.02 9.85 13.92
C PHE A 774 -16.54 10.90 14.91
N TYR A 775 -16.83 10.73 16.21
CA TYR A 775 -16.35 11.64 17.24
C TYR A 775 -15.18 11.02 18.02
N LEU A 776 -14.06 11.69 18.03
CA LEU A 776 -12.84 11.26 18.73
C LEU A 776 -12.61 12.25 19.89
N ASP A 777 -13.01 11.87 21.10
CA ASP A 777 -12.94 12.73 22.30
C ASP A 777 -11.57 12.70 23.00
N HIS A 778 -10.52 12.26 22.31
CA HIS A 778 -9.15 12.39 22.77
C HIS A 778 -8.68 13.85 22.73
N ALA A 779 -7.97 14.30 23.78
CA ALA A 779 -7.55 15.71 23.93
C ALA A 779 -6.87 16.27 22.67
N TRP A 780 -5.93 15.55 22.09
CA TRP A 780 -5.23 16.01 20.88
C TRP A 780 -6.17 16.22 19.67
N PHE A 781 -7.19 15.38 19.52
CA PHE A 781 -8.19 15.53 18.45
C PHE A 781 -9.12 16.72 18.70
N VAL A 782 -9.50 16.95 19.95
CA VAL A 782 -10.34 18.09 20.34
C VAL A 782 -9.56 19.40 20.17
N GLU A 783 -8.33 19.48 20.68
CA GLU A 783 -7.44 20.64 20.57
C GLU A 783 -7.10 21.00 19.11
N ALA A 784 -6.89 19.98 18.27
CA ALA A 784 -6.65 20.16 16.84
C ALA A 784 -7.94 20.48 16.06
N ASP A 785 -9.09 20.52 16.72
CA ASP A 785 -10.42 20.65 16.11
C ASP A 785 -10.69 19.53 15.05
N GLU A 786 -10.19 18.32 15.30
CA GLU A 786 -10.39 17.14 14.44
C GLU A 786 -11.19 16.03 15.13
N ALA A 787 -11.85 16.35 16.24
CA ALA A 787 -12.75 15.40 16.91
C ALA A 787 -13.84 14.90 15.95
N LEU A 788 -14.46 15.77 15.17
CA LEU A 788 -15.38 15.45 14.06
C LEU A 788 -14.69 15.54 12.71
N PRO A 789 -15.20 14.88 11.65
CA PRO A 789 -14.76 15.10 10.28
C PRO A 789 -14.81 16.60 9.92
N ARG A 790 -13.76 17.07 9.29
CA ARG A 790 -13.63 18.45 8.81
C ARG A 790 -12.69 18.55 7.62
N TRP A 791 -12.62 19.71 7.03
CA TRP A 791 -11.58 20.05 6.07
C TRP A 791 -10.57 21.05 6.70
N LYS A 792 -9.31 20.86 6.34
CA LYS A 792 -8.20 21.77 6.62
C LYS A 792 -7.35 21.96 5.36
N PRO A 793 -6.78 23.15 5.13
CA PRO A 793 -5.82 23.34 4.04
C PRO A 793 -4.57 22.48 4.25
N LEU A 794 -4.00 22.01 3.16
CA LEU A 794 -2.73 21.27 3.24
C LEU A 794 -1.62 22.18 3.74
N PRO A 795 -0.75 21.71 4.64
CA PRO A 795 0.47 22.45 4.99
C PRO A 795 1.36 22.61 3.75
N SER A 796 2.32 23.50 3.85
CA SER A 796 3.26 23.82 2.77
C SER A 796 4.70 23.47 3.15
N PRO A 797 5.03 22.16 3.33
CA PRO A 797 6.41 21.77 3.58
C PRO A 797 7.27 22.09 2.36
N GLY A 798 8.42 22.73 2.60
CA GLY A 798 9.29 23.20 1.52
C GLY A 798 8.89 24.53 0.90
N GLY A 799 8.10 25.33 1.61
CA GLY A 799 7.78 26.70 1.21
C GLY A 799 6.40 26.87 0.57
N ASN A 800 6.01 28.12 0.39
CA ASN A 800 4.71 28.48 -0.18
C ASN A 800 4.80 28.62 -1.71
N HIS A 801 4.95 27.51 -2.39
CA HIS A 801 5.00 27.44 -3.85
C HIS A 801 3.63 27.15 -4.46
N PRO A 802 3.32 27.67 -5.68
CA PRO A 802 1.96 27.74 -6.21
C PRO A 802 1.43 26.42 -6.79
N ILE A 803 2.29 25.46 -7.09
CA ILE A 803 1.88 24.20 -7.73
C ILE A 803 1.99 23.06 -6.71
N ARG A 804 0.96 22.25 -6.62
CA ARG A 804 0.94 21.05 -5.80
C ARG A 804 1.35 19.82 -6.62
N LEU A 805 2.49 19.23 -6.24
CA LEU A 805 2.98 18.00 -6.86
C LEU A 805 2.20 16.80 -6.33
N THR A 806 1.66 16.01 -7.23
CA THR A 806 1.12 14.70 -6.94
C THR A 806 1.83 13.65 -7.77
N GLY A 807 1.57 12.39 -7.50
CA GLY A 807 2.15 11.29 -8.24
C GLY A 807 1.12 10.19 -8.49
N GLY A 808 1.40 9.35 -9.43
CA GLY A 808 0.55 8.22 -9.76
C GLY A 808 1.34 7.05 -10.31
N HIS A 809 0.68 5.90 -10.41
CA HIS A 809 1.23 4.78 -11.14
C HIS A 809 1.12 5.00 -12.64
N THR A 810 2.10 4.50 -13.38
CA THR A 810 1.99 4.35 -14.83
C THR A 810 1.50 2.95 -15.19
N ARG A 811 0.87 2.82 -16.34
CA ARG A 811 0.52 1.50 -16.89
C ARG A 811 1.72 0.69 -17.40
N TRP A 812 2.92 1.27 -17.44
CA TRP A 812 4.12 0.73 -18.06
C TRP A 812 5.13 0.14 -17.07
N SER A 813 4.89 0.27 -15.76
CA SER A 813 5.74 -0.33 -14.73
C SER A 813 4.93 -0.71 -13.50
N ILE A 814 5.49 -1.60 -12.66
CA ILE A 814 5.05 -1.83 -11.29
C ILE A 814 6.15 -1.27 -10.40
N HIS A 815 5.90 -0.13 -9.81
CA HIS A 815 6.94 0.63 -9.10
C HIS A 815 8.21 0.72 -9.96
N ALA A 816 9.37 0.32 -9.43
CA ALA A 816 10.63 0.34 -10.17
C ALA A 816 10.84 -0.86 -11.12
N ILE A 817 10.02 -1.91 -11.03
CA ILE A 817 10.08 -3.05 -11.95
C ILE A 817 9.60 -2.55 -13.32
N TRP A 818 10.31 -2.94 -14.40
CA TRP A 818 10.14 -2.49 -15.80
C TRP A 818 10.50 -1.02 -16.08
N ARG A 819 11.00 -0.23 -15.09
CA ARG A 819 11.49 1.13 -15.34
C ARG A 819 12.77 1.19 -16.16
N SER A 820 13.52 0.09 -16.23
CA SER A 820 14.71 -0.08 -17.10
C SER A 820 14.40 -0.80 -18.41
N HIS A 821 13.19 -1.36 -18.60
CA HIS A 821 12.86 -2.14 -19.78
C HIS A 821 12.76 -1.25 -21.04
N PRO A 822 13.60 -1.48 -22.08
CA PRO A 822 13.73 -0.54 -23.21
C PRO A 822 12.44 -0.32 -24.00
N ASP A 823 11.67 -1.41 -24.22
CA ASP A 823 10.45 -1.30 -25.03
C ASP A 823 9.34 -0.61 -24.25
N LEU A 824 9.20 -0.86 -22.94
CA LEU A 824 8.23 -0.16 -22.12
C LEU A 824 8.60 1.32 -21.93
N LEU A 825 9.88 1.66 -21.88
CA LEU A 825 10.36 3.05 -21.90
C LEU A 825 10.02 3.74 -23.22
N ARG A 826 10.20 3.06 -24.35
CA ARG A 826 9.83 3.57 -25.67
C ARG A 826 8.34 3.79 -25.81
N LEU A 827 7.51 2.85 -25.34
CA LEU A 827 6.04 2.94 -25.39
C LEU A 827 5.49 4.09 -24.55
N GLN A 828 6.11 4.42 -23.42
CA GLN A 828 5.72 5.59 -22.61
C GLN A 828 6.37 6.90 -23.07
N ARG A 829 7.14 6.91 -24.17
CA ARG A 829 7.81 8.06 -24.77
C ARG A 829 8.89 8.68 -23.89
N GLY A 830 9.71 7.85 -23.28
CA GLY A 830 10.96 8.28 -22.64
C GLY A 830 10.96 8.17 -21.10
N GLY A 831 11.79 8.98 -20.48
CA GLY A 831 12.14 8.99 -19.07
C GLY A 831 11.18 9.81 -18.18
N PRO A 832 11.68 10.25 -17.02
CA PRO A 832 10.89 11.04 -16.07
C PRO A 832 10.36 12.32 -16.70
N ALA A 833 9.06 12.56 -16.52
CA ALA A 833 8.39 13.75 -17.02
C ALA A 833 7.38 14.27 -16.00
N ILE A 834 7.18 15.59 -16.00
CA ILE A 834 6.14 16.25 -15.22
C ILE A 834 4.99 16.69 -16.12
N TRP A 835 3.80 16.23 -15.81
CA TRP A 835 2.57 16.69 -16.45
C TRP A 835 2.10 17.95 -15.76
N MET A 836 1.81 19.01 -16.51
CA MET A 836 1.38 20.30 -15.99
C MET A 836 0.26 20.89 -16.84
N ALA A 837 -0.54 21.75 -16.23
CA ALA A 837 -1.64 22.44 -16.89
C ALA A 837 -1.15 23.41 -17.99
N VAL A 838 -1.99 23.61 -19.00
CA VAL A 838 -1.71 24.54 -20.13
C VAL A 838 -1.52 25.97 -19.62
N GLU A 839 -2.35 26.40 -18.68
CA GLU A 839 -2.32 27.73 -18.07
C GLU A 839 -1.03 27.96 -17.28
N ASP A 840 -0.65 26.98 -16.45
CA ASP A 840 0.57 27.04 -15.64
C ASP A 840 1.82 27.06 -16.52
N ALA A 841 1.82 26.28 -17.59
CA ALA A 841 2.91 26.26 -18.58
C ALA A 841 3.04 27.61 -19.30
N ARG A 842 1.90 28.16 -19.76
CA ARG A 842 1.87 29.48 -20.47
C ARG A 842 2.38 30.59 -19.57
N ALA A 843 1.93 30.64 -18.31
CA ALA A 843 2.38 31.63 -17.33
C ALA A 843 3.89 31.62 -17.07
N ARG A 844 4.57 30.49 -17.35
CA ARG A 844 6.01 30.26 -17.13
C ARG A 844 6.82 30.21 -18.45
N GLY A 845 6.19 30.45 -19.59
CA GLY A 845 6.86 30.35 -20.91
C GLY A 845 7.31 28.92 -21.26
N ILE A 846 6.74 27.90 -20.61
CA ILE A 846 7.08 26.48 -20.83
C ILE A 846 6.24 25.91 -21.97
N ARG A 847 6.90 25.15 -22.85
CA ARG A 847 6.26 24.40 -23.94
C ARG A 847 6.40 22.90 -23.69
N ASP A 848 5.52 22.14 -24.32
CA ASP A 848 5.62 20.67 -24.30
C ASP A 848 7.00 20.21 -24.79
N GLY A 849 7.59 19.26 -24.07
CA GLY A 849 8.94 18.75 -24.34
C GLY A 849 10.11 19.58 -23.81
N ASN A 850 9.85 20.76 -23.23
CA ASN A 850 10.92 21.54 -22.63
C ASN A 850 11.54 20.80 -21.44
N ARG A 851 12.82 20.98 -21.23
CA ARG A 851 13.45 20.60 -19.96
C ARG A 851 13.14 21.67 -18.91
N VAL A 852 12.73 21.23 -17.75
CA VAL A 852 12.35 22.08 -16.63
C VAL A 852 13.05 21.65 -15.36
N ARG A 853 13.33 22.63 -14.51
CA ARG A 853 13.71 22.44 -13.13
C ARG A 853 12.43 22.52 -12.30
N ILE A 854 12.21 21.52 -11.46
CA ILE A 854 11.18 21.52 -10.43
C ILE A 854 11.86 21.64 -9.08
N TRP A 855 11.34 22.48 -8.20
CA TRP A 855 12.04 22.74 -6.94
C TRP A 855 11.11 23.23 -5.83
N ASN A 856 11.57 23.10 -4.62
CA ASN A 856 11.09 23.75 -3.41
C ASN A 856 12.26 23.97 -2.45
N ASP A 857 12.01 24.45 -1.22
CA ASP A 857 13.07 24.79 -0.27
C ASP A 857 13.85 23.56 0.26
N HIS A 858 13.36 22.33 0.01
CA HIS A 858 14.05 21.09 0.36
C HIS A 858 15.03 20.64 -0.72
N GLY A 859 14.72 20.87 -1.98
CA GLY A 859 15.56 20.38 -3.07
C GLY A 859 15.06 20.71 -4.46
N SER A 860 15.69 20.10 -5.45
CA SER A 860 15.30 20.28 -6.84
C SER A 860 15.55 19.01 -7.66
N SER A 861 14.79 18.87 -8.74
CA SER A 861 14.96 17.85 -9.75
C SER A 861 14.83 18.45 -11.16
N ARG A 862 15.31 17.74 -12.17
CA ARG A 862 15.19 18.13 -13.59
C ARG A 862 14.48 17.06 -14.37
N VAL A 863 13.44 17.44 -15.11
CA VAL A 863 12.57 16.54 -15.86
C VAL A 863 12.13 17.18 -17.18
N VAL A 864 11.39 16.43 -17.99
CA VAL A 864 10.76 16.94 -19.21
C VAL A 864 9.34 17.36 -18.89
N ALA A 865 8.91 18.55 -19.34
CA ALA A 865 7.54 19.00 -19.22
C ALA A 865 6.65 18.30 -20.27
N LYS A 866 5.49 17.83 -19.82
CA LYS A 866 4.36 17.41 -20.65
C LYS A 866 3.19 18.35 -20.36
N VAL A 867 2.91 19.23 -21.29
CA VAL A 867 1.82 20.20 -21.16
C VAL A 867 0.52 19.58 -21.62
N SER A 868 -0.50 19.58 -20.76
CA SER A 868 -1.75 18.89 -21.06
C SER A 868 -2.97 19.57 -20.42
N ALA A 869 -4.06 19.63 -21.17
CA ALA A 869 -5.38 20.02 -20.67
C ALA A 869 -6.03 18.99 -19.73
N THR A 870 -5.41 17.82 -19.55
CA THR A 870 -5.89 16.79 -18.63
C THR A 870 -5.47 17.05 -17.18
N VAL A 871 -4.66 18.07 -16.93
CA VAL A 871 -4.19 18.48 -15.59
C VAL A 871 -4.83 19.79 -15.22
N SER A 872 -5.39 19.87 -14.01
CA SER A 872 -5.99 21.11 -13.50
C SER A 872 -4.91 22.13 -13.13
N PRO A 873 -5.16 23.45 -13.36
CA PRO A 873 -4.27 24.50 -12.91
C PRO A 873 -3.92 24.41 -11.42
N GLY A 874 -2.68 24.75 -11.08
CA GLY A 874 -2.15 24.61 -9.71
C GLY A 874 -1.78 23.19 -9.30
N SER A 875 -1.91 22.22 -10.20
CA SER A 875 -1.52 20.81 -9.99
C SER A 875 -0.47 20.36 -11.00
N ALA A 876 0.41 19.48 -10.57
CA ALA A 876 1.34 18.79 -11.46
C ALA A 876 1.51 17.33 -11.05
N LEU A 877 1.83 16.46 -12.02
CA LEU A 877 1.95 15.03 -11.78
C LEU A 877 3.29 14.50 -12.29
N ILE A 878 3.92 13.66 -11.47
CA ILE A 878 5.04 12.81 -11.91
C ILE A 878 4.64 11.37 -11.63
N ASP A 879 4.77 10.50 -12.64
CA ASP A 879 4.65 9.06 -12.41
C ASP A 879 5.74 8.62 -11.44
N HIS A 880 5.36 7.96 -10.35
CA HIS A 880 6.33 7.58 -9.32
C HIS A 880 7.22 6.41 -9.75
N ALA A 881 8.27 6.17 -8.96
CA ALA A 881 9.14 5.00 -9.03
C ALA A 881 10.17 4.99 -10.17
N TRP A 882 10.49 6.14 -10.70
CA TRP A 882 11.70 6.29 -11.49
C TRP A 882 12.95 6.06 -10.62
N GLU A 883 13.93 5.41 -11.18
CA GLU A 883 15.23 5.24 -10.53
C GLU A 883 15.98 6.58 -10.44
N PRO A 884 16.63 6.90 -9.32
CA PRO A 884 17.43 8.11 -9.20
C PRO A 884 18.43 8.32 -10.33
N TYR A 885 19.06 7.27 -10.85
CA TYR A 885 20.02 7.36 -11.96
C TYR A 885 19.38 7.78 -13.30
N GLN A 886 18.05 7.75 -13.42
CA GLN A 886 17.31 8.23 -14.61
C GLN A 886 17.11 9.75 -14.59
N PHE A 887 17.49 10.42 -13.50
CA PHE A 887 17.45 11.87 -13.38
C PHE A 887 18.87 12.46 -13.46
N PRO A 888 19.04 13.66 -14.01
CA PRO A 888 20.30 14.36 -13.97
C PRO A 888 20.85 14.51 -12.54
N GLY A 889 22.11 14.13 -12.35
CA GLY A 889 22.76 14.20 -11.04
C GLY A 889 22.16 13.29 -9.95
N TRP A 890 21.39 12.26 -10.34
CA TRP A 890 20.70 11.34 -9.43
C TRP A 890 19.67 12.03 -8.52
N ARG A 891 19.15 13.18 -8.93
CA ARG A 891 18.17 13.97 -8.16
C ARG A 891 16.77 13.68 -8.64
N SER A 892 16.12 12.69 -8.05
CA SER A 892 14.73 12.34 -8.36
C SER A 892 13.74 13.35 -7.76
N ASP A 893 12.48 13.23 -8.11
CA ASP A 893 11.36 13.96 -7.51
C ASP A 893 11.25 13.77 -5.98
N MET A 894 11.78 12.68 -5.45
CA MET A 894 11.81 12.43 -4.01
C MET A 894 12.72 13.38 -3.22
N GLU A 895 13.59 14.15 -3.89
CA GLU A 895 14.38 15.23 -3.24
C GLU A 895 13.49 16.38 -2.72
N LEU A 896 12.29 16.52 -3.27
CA LEU A 896 11.30 17.54 -2.89
C LEU A 896 10.47 17.13 -1.68
N VAL A 897 10.55 15.88 -1.24
CA VAL A 897 9.69 15.28 -0.22
C VAL A 897 10.38 15.31 1.14
N SER A 898 9.77 15.99 2.11
CA SER A 898 10.25 16.04 3.50
C SER A 898 9.59 15.00 4.41
N SER A 899 8.50 14.38 3.96
CA SER A 899 7.74 13.41 4.75
C SER A 899 7.25 13.96 6.11
N PRO A 900 6.45 15.02 6.13
CA PRO A 900 5.89 15.53 7.36
C PRO A 900 5.01 14.48 8.04
N TYR A 901 5.07 14.41 9.36
CA TYR A 901 4.15 13.56 10.11
C TYR A 901 3.05 14.37 10.79
N LYS A 902 1.86 13.77 10.83
CA LYS A 902 0.71 14.35 11.50
C LYS A 902 0.69 13.89 12.96
N PRO A 903 0.70 14.81 13.95
CA PRO A 903 0.72 14.47 15.38
C PRO A 903 -0.39 13.49 15.80
N LEU A 904 -1.59 13.65 15.27
CA LEU A 904 -2.74 12.81 15.62
C LEU A 904 -2.56 11.33 15.26
N HIS A 905 -1.62 11.01 14.35
CA HIS A 905 -1.27 9.62 14.03
C HIS A 905 -0.38 8.96 15.10
N PHE A 906 0.08 9.70 16.12
CA PHE A 906 0.86 9.17 17.22
C PHE A 906 0.01 8.74 18.42
N VAL A 907 -1.27 9.10 18.46
CA VAL A 907 -2.17 8.70 19.55
C VAL A 907 -2.18 7.18 19.70
N GLY A 908 -1.92 6.69 20.90
CA GLY A 908 -1.75 5.26 21.18
C GLY A 908 -2.44 4.75 22.44
N ASP A 909 -3.21 5.57 23.12
CA ASP A 909 -3.93 5.24 24.34
C ASP A 909 -5.46 5.40 24.23
N TYR A 910 -5.97 5.57 23.02
CA TYR A 910 -7.38 5.82 22.78
C TYR A 910 -8.05 4.61 22.12
N GLY A 911 -8.60 3.73 22.91
CA GLY A 911 -9.39 2.58 22.44
C GLY A 911 -8.72 1.78 21.32
N HIS A 912 -9.16 2.02 20.09
CA HIS A 912 -8.66 1.40 18.87
C HIS A 912 -7.45 2.13 18.25
N LEU A 913 -7.16 3.37 18.65
CA LEU A 913 -5.97 4.09 18.22
C LEU A 913 -4.79 3.65 19.08
N ARG A 914 -4.13 2.61 18.62
CA ARG A 914 -2.91 2.04 19.20
C ARG A 914 -1.94 1.75 18.09
N TYR A 915 -0.65 1.89 18.35
CA TYR A 915 0.36 1.53 17.36
C TYR A 915 0.20 0.07 16.94
N ARG A 916 0.05 -0.14 15.64
CA ARG A 916 -0.04 -1.45 15.00
C ARG A 916 0.73 -1.41 13.70
N VAL A 917 1.51 -2.42 13.45
CA VAL A 917 2.14 -2.58 12.15
C VAL A 917 1.06 -2.83 11.09
N PHE A 918 1.11 -2.11 9.97
CA PHE A 918 0.20 -2.18 8.82
C PHE A 918 -1.27 -1.80 9.10
N LEU A 919 -1.67 -1.53 10.32
CA LEU A 919 -3.07 -1.29 10.67
C LEU A 919 -3.32 0.13 11.18
N ALA A 920 -2.45 0.62 12.03
CA ALA A 920 -2.51 1.96 12.59
C ALA A 920 -1.11 2.41 12.98
N GLY A 921 -0.66 3.51 12.43
CA GLY A 921 0.66 4.07 12.72
C GLY A 921 0.92 5.28 11.86
N PRO A 922 1.94 6.07 12.19
CA PRO A 922 2.29 7.24 11.40
C PRO A 922 2.63 6.86 9.95
N ILE A 923 2.08 7.60 9.01
CA ILE A 923 2.27 7.36 7.57
C ILE A 923 3.20 8.41 6.95
N HIS A 924 3.84 8.01 5.86
CA HIS A 924 4.60 8.89 4.99
C HIS A 924 3.67 9.73 4.09
N VAL A 925 3.99 11.01 3.89
CA VAL A 925 3.23 11.94 3.07
C VAL A 925 4.02 12.34 1.82
N PRO A 926 3.88 11.64 0.69
CA PRO A 926 4.64 11.92 -0.53
C PRO A 926 3.90 12.82 -1.54
N ARG A 927 2.66 13.24 -1.27
CA ARG A 927 1.82 13.99 -2.23
C ARG A 927 1.27 15.28 -1.63
N GLY A 928 0.90 16.22 -2.51
CA GLY A 928 0.45 17.54 -2.12
C GLY A 928 1.61 18.47 -1.77
N ILE A 929 2.82 18.12 -2.19
CA ILE A 929 4.04 18.90 -1.91
C ILE A 929 4.04 20.16 -2.77
N PRO A 930 4.22 21.37 -2.18
CA PRO A 930 4.33 22.60 -2.96
C PRO A 930 5.65 22.64 -3.73
N ILE A 931 5.58 23.05 -4.98
CA ILE A 931 6.72 23.19 -5.87
C ILE A 931 6.59 24.42 -6.78
N GLU A 932 7.72 24.87 -7.31
CA GLU A 932 7.80 25.73 -8.48
C GLU A 932 8.40 24.97 -9.67
N ILE A 933 8.01 25.39 -10.88
CA ILE A 933 8.47 24.82 -12.15
C ILE A 933 8.99 25.98 -13.01
N GLU A 934 10.22 25.86 -13.49
CA GLU A 934 10.87 26.86 -14.35
C GLU A 934 11.63 26.21 -15.49
N LEU A 935 11.91 26.96 -16.56
CA LEU A 935 12.78 26.47 -17.65
C LEU A 935 14.19 26.15 -17.13
N ASP A 936 14.74 25.02 -17.58
CA ASP A 936 16.13 24.66 -17.25
C ASP A 936 17.11 25.42 -18.16
N HIS A 937 17.62 26.56 -17.68
CA HIS A 937 18.49 27.45 -18.44
C HIS A 937 19.96 26.96 -18.57
N GLU A 938 20.40 25.97 -17.82
CA GLU A 938 21.79 25.47 -17.92
C GLU A 938 22.12 24.87 -19.30
N GLN A 939 21.14 24.40 -20.07
CA GLN A 939 21.36 23.93 -21.45
C GLN A 939 21.26 25.01 -22.50
N ALA A 940 20.61 26.13 -22.26
CA ALA A 940 20.60 27.24 -23.19
C ALA A 940 22.02 27.84 -23.29
N ALA A 941 22.70 27.94 -22.16
CA ALA A 941 24.11 28.39 -22.12
C ALA A 941 25.08 27.41 -22.79
N ALA A 942 24.88 26.08 -22.61
CA ALA A 942 25.75 25.06 -23.22
C ALA A 942 25.56 24.96 -24.76
N ARG A 943 24.39 25.27 -25.32
CA ARG A 943 24.14 25.33 -26.76
C ARG A 943 24.66 26.63 -27.38
N SER A 944 24.64 27.74 -26.64
CA SER A 944 25.18 29.01 -27.12
C SER A 944 26.71 29.07 -27.09
N SER A 945 27.40 28.22 -26.30
CA SER A 945 28.86 28.08 -26.24
C SER A 945 29.39 27.02 -27.24
N SER A 946 28.51 26.25 -27.90
CA SER A 946 28.90 25.26 -28.91
C SER A 946 28.51 25.67 -30.35
N LEU A 947 28.00 26.88 -30.53
CA LEU A 947 27.85 27.59 -31.81
C LEU A 947 28.91 28.75 -31.87
#